data_b3557272297f1325bfe30d909028fea8
#
_entry.id   b3557272297f1325bfe30d909028fea8
#
_cell.length_a   1.000
_cell.length_b   1.000
_cell.length_c   1.000
_cell.angle_alpha   90.00
_cell.angle_beta   90.00
_cell.angle_gamma   90.00
#
_symmetry.space_group_name_H-M   'P 1'
#
loop_
_entity.id
_entity.type
_entity.pdbx_description
1 polymer ?
#
loop_
_entity_poly.entity_id
_entity_poly.type
_entity_poly.pdbx_seq_one_letter_code
_entity_poly.pdbx_strand_id
1 'polypeptide(L)'
;MELIRTKLVPPLESGGLLDRPRLRRLLSEAPRRITLVKAPAGYGKTTLLAQWSEALSRQGVRVAWLSLDRQECSAKAFASSLAAMLSANATAEGLGLNFRNETYYDADGLLAMVIERLSAAPVPVFVMLDDTHVLSADAIDMLGVLFRRAPSNTRFVIATRDTAALELGVLRAYGQLLEIGMDALKFSREEASALLAANGHHDLSPGDLDTLMERTEGWATGLKLAALALDGCADADRSAQIAAFSGRRRAVADFFAEDVFAIQSGDIQDFLLATANLDRLSPPLCDAVAGRNDSVAMLRRLEEIGLFIAAVDDEGNWYRYHSLFADFLRRKLAERDSAAEARQQRAAADWLSRNGYWTEALEQALRARDFDRLGGYLETIAEEFTYTGRLGVIARYAAHLPEAIFFRCPWTMISVAWLKIRAMRHAESRRLLDQARACLDQRQAADEGGDSEILRRTIEHREMMLAAAHDEAADVEQRCQRLMRYFNGIRPYLACTIHGQLLIARREQFRFEGIEKLYADGKAIAEQSGYSFALISLQAAAGASLFANGRAEAARTALENGFAESLKWTGRNSGLAALVALPLAEVLYESNESERAADLIEGHLPAAREMSFPDQLVSGHIVASRLFAARGDIAGARRTLDDASAIALECDLERLRLAVIHEQIRLLLRSGMPEAASRLLEWAGLPVEPEGCLPQAGATTREETRAAIWVRMALSYDNTREALSVIKQWRSFCAQRGALRLNVRWSILMAQALLLSGDGRAAQRQMREAIANAAPAELVRCFVDEGTVVRSILAEAYADNIASDHPTDLFAQRVLEAFEGKRPTGAHAVPDEGLYGRLSGKELEILTLVGCGMRNREIGSRLGLSEGSVKWYMQQVYDKVGIRRRSQAVERARQFGLIA
;
A
#
# COMPACT_ATOMS: atom_id res chain seq x y z
N MET A 1 -3.13 -11.73 0.69
CA MET A 1 -3.34 -12.76 -0.38
C MET A 1 -2.45 -13.94 -0.05
N GLU A 2 -3.02 -15.10 0.31
CA GLU A 2 -2.24 -16.33 0.22
C GLU A 2 -2.02 -16.59 -1.26
N LEU A 3 -0.95 -16.05 -1.80
CA LEU A 3 -0.45 -16.47 -3.10
C LEU A 3 -0.13 -17.97 -2.97
N ILE A 4 -0.71 -18.74 -3.82
CA ILE A 4 -0.42 -20.17 -3.90
C ILE A 4 1.08 -20.28 -4.10
N ARG A 5 1.80 -20.91 -3.15
CA ARG A 5 3.27 -21.01 -3.15
C ARG A 5 3.83 -21.52 -4.49
N THR A 6 3.03 -22.28 -5.23
CA THR A 6 3.38 -22.80 -6.54
C THR A 6 3.50 -21.76 -7.67
N LYS A 7 2.99 -20.52 -7.48
CA LYS A 7 3.27 -19.41 -8.41
C LYS A 7 4.64 -18.78 -8.19
N LEU A 8 5.23 -19.02 -7.03
CA LEU A 8 6.47 -18.38 -6.56
C LEU A 8 7.72 -19.25 -6.80
N VAL A 9 7.54 -20.40 -7.41
CA VAL A 9 8.64 -21.30 -7.78
C VAL A 9 8.54 -21.66 -9.27
N PRO A 10 9.67 -21.92 -9.94
CA PRO A 10 9.64 -22.47 -11.29
C PRO A 10 8.83 -23.76 -11.31
N PRO A 11 8.05 -24.02 -12.36
CA PRO A 11 7.38 -25.31 -12.50
C PRO A 11 8.41 -26.41 -12.59
N LEU A 12 8.24 -27.47 -11.74
CA LEU A 12 9.03 -28.67 -11.80
C LEU A 12 8.61 -29.45 -13.04
N GLU A 13 9.49 -29.59 -13.98
CA GLU A 13 9.29 -30.48 -15.11
C GLU A 13 9.95 -31.84 -14.78
N SER A 14 9.14 -32.86 -14.65
CA SER A 14 9.58 -34.23 -14.46
C SER A 14 10.21 -34.83 -15.75
N GLY A 15 11.50 -35.12 -15.70
CA GLY A 15 12.19 -36.04 -16.61
C GLY A 15 12.46 -35.52 -18.03
N GLY A 16 13.71 -35.53 -18.46
CA GLY A 16 14.10 -35.44 -19.87
C GLY A 16 14.19 -34.01 -20.44
N LEU A 17 14.41 -32.97 -19.60
CA LEU A 17 14.71 -31.64 -20.08
C LEU A 17 16.03 -31.64 -20.87
N LEU A 18 15.93 -31.26 -22.13
CA LEU A 18 17.12 -31.05 -22.94
C LEU A 18 17.83 -29.78 -22.51
N ASP A 19 19.08 -29.88 -22.03
CA ASP A 19 19.93 -28.68 -21.85
C ASP A 19 20.23 -28.08 -23.24
N ARG A 20 20.02 -26.77 -23.33
CA ARG A 20 20.21 -25.97 -24.54
C ARG A 20 21.39 -25.01 -24.38
N PRO A 21 22.65 -25.49 -24.50
CA PRO A 21 23.85 -24.68 -24.23
C PRO A 21 23.88 -23.38 -25.02
N ARG A 22 23.31 -23.35 -26.20
CA ARG A 22 23.21 -22.17 -27.07
C ARG A 22 22.38 -21.05 -26.36
N LEU A 23 21.23 -21.37 -25.84
CA LEU A 23 20.37 -20.41 -25.14
C LEU A 23 20.96 -20.01 -23.79
N ARG A 24 21.57 -20.95 -23.08
CA ARG A 24 22.25 -20.66 -21.82
C ARG A 24 23.39 -19.66 -22.00
N ARG A 25 24.16 -19.75 -23.07
CA ARG A 25 25.23 -18.80 -23.39
C ARG A 25 24.69 -17.40 -23.65
N LEU A 26 23.58 -17.25 -24.39
CA LEU A 26 22.95 -15.94 -24.63
C LEU A 26 22.57 -15.22 -23.31
N LEU A 27 22.18 -16.00 -22.30
CA LEU A 27 21.76 -15.46 -21.03
C LEU A 27 22.93 -15.16 -20.08
N SER A 28 24.05 -15.88 -20.20
CA SER A 28 25.22 -15.77 -19.31
C SER A 28 26.28 -14.78 -19.79
N GLU A 29 26.48 -14.62 -21.10
CA GLU A 29 27.59 -13.83 -21.67
C GLU A 29 27.36 -12.30 -21.59
N ALA A 30 26.12 -11.83 -21.49
CA ALA A 30 25.80 -10.41 -21.37
C ALA A 30 24.54 -10.18 -20.53
N PRO A 31 24.58 -10.30 -19.18
CA PRO A 31 23.43 -10.06 -18.35
C PRO A 31 23.00 -8.59 -18.44
N ARG A 32 21.98 -8.32 -19.25
CA ARG A 32 21.38 -6.99 -19.39
C ARG A 32 20.45 -6.72 -18.23
N ARG A 33 20.06 -5.46 -18.06
CA ARG A 33 19.09 -5.07 -17.03
C ARG A 33 17.76 -5.80 -17.19
N ILE A 34 17.32 -5.95 -18.45
CA ILE A 34 16.09 -6.66 -18.79
C ILE A 34 16.41 -7.70 -19.87
N THR A 35 15.98 -8.91 -19.68
CA THR A 35 15.95 -9.96 -20.68
C THR A 35 14.49 -10.31 -20.99
N LEU A 36 14.10 -10.11 -22.24
CA LEU A 36 12.78 -10.37 -22.74
C LEU A 36 12.79 -11.62 -23.61
N VAL A 37 12.03 -12.63 -23.20
CA VAL A 37 11.80 -13.87 -23.96
C VAL A 37 10.42 -13.80 -24.59
N LYS A 38 10.38 -13.54 -25.90
CA LYS A 38 9.14 -13.36 -26.66
C LYS A 38 8.92 -14.49 -27.66
N ALA A 39 7.85 -15.25 -27.45
CA ALA A 39 7.41 -16.24 -28.43
C ALA A 39 5.95 -16.64 -28.17
N PRO A 40 5.25 -17.22 -29.17
CA PRO A 40 3.96 -17.87 -28.97
C PRO A 40 3.99 -18.99 -27.93
N ALA A 41 2.84 -19.58 -27.64
CA ALA A 41 2.73 -20.71 -26.72
C ALA A 41 3.54 -21.91 -27.23
N GLY A 42 4.09 -22.69 -26.31
CA GLY A 42 4.78 -23.94 -26.64
C GLY A 42 6.21 -23.83 -27.18
N TYR A 43 6.82 -22.64 -27.21
CA TYR A 43 8.22 -22.46 -27.63
C TYR A 43 9.23 -22.67 -26.50
N GLY A 44 8.80 -23.11 -25.34
CA GLY A 44 9.69 -23.41 -24.21
C GLY A 44 10.18 -22.20 -23.43
N LYS A 45 9.42 -21.08 -23.42
CA LYS A 45 9.76 -19.87 -22.65
C LYS A 45 9.91 -20.17 -21.16
N THR A 46 8.87 -20.76 -20.56
CA THR A 46 8.83 -21.16 -19.14
C THR A 46 9.97 -22.12 -18.81
N THR A 47 10.18 -23.13 -19.66
CA THR A 47 11.28 -24.12 -19.51
C THR A 47 12.65 -23.44 -19.51
N LEU A 48 12.88 -22.50 -20.43
CA LEU A 48 14.13 -21.75 -20.49
C LEU A 48 14.36 -20.92 -19.21
N LEU A 49 13.33 -20.22 -18.75
CA LEU A 49 13.40 -19.43 -17.52
C LEU A 49 13.67 -20.33 -16.31
N ALA A 50 13.02 -21.50 -16.24
CA ALA A 50 13.23 -22.49 -15.17
C ALA A 50 14.67 -23.02 -15.16
N GLN A 51 15.21 -23.44 -16.31
CA GLN A 51 16.61 -23.88 -16.44
C GLN A 51 17.59 -22.78 -16.03
N TRP A 52 17.32 -21.56 -16.40
CA TRP A 52 18.16 -20.41 -16.02
C TRP A 52 18.03 -20.10 -14.53
N SER A 53 16.83 -20.11 -13.96
CA SER A 53 16.60 -19.98 -12.52
C SER A 53 17.42 -20.99 -11.72
N GLU A 54 17.40 -22.26 -12.13
CA GLU A 54 18.19 -23.32 -11.50
C GLU A 54 19.70 -23.08 -11.63
N ALA A 55 20.17 -22.69 -12.81
CA ALA A 55 21.57 -22.40 -13.05
C ALA A 55 22.08 -21.23 -12.21
N LEU A 56 21.30 -20.15 -12.08
CA LEU A 56 21.62 -19.01 -11.24
C LEU A 56 21.59 -19.37 -9.74
N SER A 57 20.61 -20.15 -9.30
CA SER A 57 20.50 -20.61 -7.92
C SER A 57 21.69 -21.47 -7.52
N ARG A 58 22.17 -22.36 -8.39
CA ARG A 58 23.40 -23.15 -8.16
C ARG A 58 24.66 -22.28 -8.03
N GLN A 59 24.67 -21.08 -8.64
CA GLN A 59 25.74 -20.11 -8.51
C GLN A 59 25.58 -19.21 -7.27
N GLY A 60 24.58 -19.44 -6.41
CA GLY A 60 24.31 -18.64 -5.24
C GLY A 60 23.64 -17.29 -5.53
N VAL A 61 23.15 -17.09 -6.76
CA VAL A 61 22.43 -15.88 -7.16
C VAL A 61 20.97 -15.95 -6.69
N ARG A 62 20.46 -14.88 -6.13
CA ARG A 62 19.08 -14.81 -5.66
C ARG A 62 18.10 -14.67 -6.83
N VAL A 63 17.20 -15.62 -6.97
CA VAL A 63 16.15 -15.59 -7.99
C VAL A 63 14.79 -15.47 -7.32
N ALA A 64 13.99 -14.51 -7.77
CA ALA A 64 12.62 -14.32 -7.38
C ALA A 64 11.71 -14.65 -8.58
N TRP A 65 10.88 -15.69 -8.44
CA TRP A 65 10.03 -16.21 -9.51
C TRP A 65 8.56 -15.86 -9.29
N LEU A 66 7.87 -15.45 -10.36
CA LEU A 66 6.43 -15.24 -10.37
C LEU A 66 5.83 -15.72 -11.71
N SER A 67 4.99 -16.75 -11.64
CA SER A 67 4.12 -17.14 -12.75
C SER A 67 2.81 -16.36 -12.67
N LEU A 68 2.49 -15.63 -13.72
CA LEU A 68 1.31 -14.77 -13.83
C LEU A 68 0.15 -15.52 -14.48
N ASP A 69 -1.06 -15.26 -14.00
CA ASP A 69 -2.29 -15.72 -14.63
C ASP A 69 -3.34 -14.60 -14.61
N ARG A 70 -4.58 -14.90 -14.93
CA ARG A 70 -5.67 -13.92 -15.00
C ARG A 70 -5.99 -13.26 -13.64
N GLN A 71 -5.51 -13.81 -12.52
CA GLN A 71 -5.71 -13.22 -11.19
C GLN A 71 -4.83 -11.98 -10.99
N GLU A 72 -3.67 -11.92 -11.62
CA GLU A 72 -2.74 -10.79 -11.58
C GLU A 72 -2.98 -9.76 -12.70
N CYS A 73 -4.07 -9.85 -13.44
CA CYS A 73 -4.29 -8.96 -14.59
C CYS A 73 -4.38 -7.47 -14.22
N SER A 74 -4.88 -7.09 -13.02
CA SER A 74 -4.94 -5.69 -12.60
C SER A 74 -3.65 -5.21 -11.96
N ALA A 75 -3.36 -3.88 -12.05
CA ALA A 75 -2.19 -3.27 -11.46
C ALA A 75 -2.02 -3.60 -9.96
N LYS A 76 -3.10 -3.52 -9.19
CA LYS A 76 -3.07 -3.81 -7.75
C LYS A 76 -2.79 -5.30 -7.45
N ALA A 77 -3.43 -6.20 -8.16
CA ALA A 77 -3.21 -7.64 -8.00
C ALA A 77 -1.76 -8.01 -8.37
N PHE A 78 -1.27 -7.44 -9.47
CA PHE A 78 0.11 -7.64 -9.91
C PHE A 78 1.12 -7.12 -8.88
N ALA A 79 0.94 -5.89 -8.37
CA ALA A 79 1.81 -5.32 -7.33
C ALA A 79 1.79 -6.16 -6.03
N SER A 80 0.62 -6.66 -5.62
CA SER A 80 0.49 -7.58 -4.47
C SER A 80 1.28 -8.87 -4.68
N SER A 81 1.19 -9.47 -5.87
CA SER A 81 1.91 -10.69 -6.21
C SER A 81 3.43 -10.49 -6.26
N LEU A 82 3.90 -9.33 -6.76
CA LEU A 82 5.32 -8.95 -6.70
C LEU A 82 5.81 -8.81 -5.25
N ALA A 83 5.03 -8.15 -4.40
CA ALA A 83 5.37 -7.98 -2.99
C ALA A 83 5.46 -9.33 -2.26
N ALA A 84 4.52 -10.23 -2.50
CA ALA A 84 4.51 -11.57 -1.91
C ALA A 84 5.66 -12.45 -2.42
N MET A 85 6.01 -12.37 -3.71
CA MET A 85 7.15 -13.04 -4.31
C MET A 85 8.46 -12.70 -3.60
N LEU A 86 8.70 -11.41 -3.35
CA LEU A 86 9.90 -10.96 -2.64
C LEU A 86 9.89 -11.38 -1.16
N SER A 87 8.72 -11.61 -0.57
CA SER A 87 8.59 -12.05 0.82
C SER A 87 8.85 -13.53 0.99
N ALA A 88 8.37 -14.36 0.07
CA ALA A 88 8.56 -15.81 0.10
C ALA A 88 10.04 -16.20 -0.03
N ASN A 89 10.84 -15.38 -0.71
CA ASN A 89 12.27 -15.59 -0.94
C ASN A 89 13.18 -14.99 0.16
N ALA A 90 12.62 -14.46 1.25
CA ALA A 90 13.39 -14.00 2.40
C ALA A 90 13.70 -15.17 3.32
N THR A 91 14.95 -15.67 3.31
CA THR A 91 15.46 -16.59 4.35
C THR A 91 15.44 -15.89 5.71
N ALA A 92 15.30 -16.65 6.80
CA ALA A 92 14.96 -16.24 8.16
C ALA A 92 15.88 -15.21 8.86
N GLU A 93 16.87 -14.66 8.20
CA GLU A 93 17.84 -13.69 8.78
C GLU A 93 17.76 -12.33 8.08
N GLY A 94 16.78 -11.55 8.44
CA GLY A 94 16.77 -10.12 8.14
C GLY A 94 15.68 -9.63 7.18
N LEU A 95 14.74 -8.97 7.75
CA LEU A 95 13.58 -8.21 7.22
C LEU A 95 12.25 -8.96 7.36
N GLY A 96 11.88 -9.27 8.61
CA GLY A 96 10.56 -9.74 8.97
C GLY A 96 9.51 -8.65 8.86
N LEU A 97 9.02 -8.39 7.65
CA LEU A 97 7.77 -7.69 7.45
C LEU A 97 6.72 -8.73 7.07
N ASN A 98 5.80 -9.00 7.99
CA ASN A 98 4.65 -9.86 7.73
C ASN A 98 3.67 -9.11 6.83
N PHE A 99 3.54 -9.53 5.57
CA PHE A 99 2.52 -9.01 4.64
C PHE A 99 1.10 -9.50 4.99
N ARG A 100 0.65 -9.28 6.20
CA ARG A 100 -0.73 -9.66 6.56
C ARG A 100 -1.79 -8.64 6.11
N ASN A 101 -1.40 -7.48 5.53
CA ASN A 101 -2.34 -6.39 5.25
C ASN A 101 -2.09 -5.64 3.92
N GLU A 102 -2.00 -6.36 2.80
CA GLU A 102 -1.89 -5.76 1.44
C GLU A 102 -3.07 -4.86 1.05
N THR A 103 -4.15 -4.87 1.81
CA THR A 103 -5.40 -4.18 1.49
C THR A 103 -5.34 -2.68 1.72
N TYR A 104 -4.35 -2.22 2.48
CA TYR A 104 -4.18 -0.79 2.83
C TYR A 104 -3.41 0.02 1.80
N TYR A 105 -2.80 -0.64 0.80
CA TYR A 105 -2.09 0.05 -0.27
C TYR A 105 -2.91 0.10 -1.54
N ASP A 106 -2.78 1.21 -2.27
CA ASP A 106 -3.06 1.21 -3.69
C ASP A 106 -1.95 0.49 -4.46
N ALA A 107 -2.09 0.44 -5.77
CA ALA A 107 -1.12 -0.21 -6.63
C ALA A 107 0.26 0.46 -6.58
N ASP A 108 0.29 1.79 -6.50
CA ASP A 108 1.54 2.57 -6.49
C ASP A 108 2.28 2.43 -5.15
N GLY A 109 1.58 2.39 -4.03
CA GLY A 109 2.16 2.15 -2.71
C GLY A 109 2.80 0.77 -2.61
N LEU A 110 2.15 -0.27 -3.15
CA LEU A 110 2.72 -1.62 -3.24
C LEU A 110 3.96 -1.65 -4.13
N LEU A 111 3.93 -0.93 -5.27
CA LEU A 111 5.08 -0.84 -6.16
C LEU A 111 6.27 -0.15 -5.50
N ALA A 112 6.04 0.95 -4.80
CA ALA A 112 7.09 1.66 -4.06
C ALA A 112 7.76 0.73 -3.03
N MET A 113 6.99 -0.08 -2.32
CA MET A 113 7.46 -1.07 -1.37
C MET A 113 8.30 -2.18 -2.04
N VAL A 114 7.87 -2.66 -3.20
CA VAL A 114 8.65 -3.62 -4.01
C VAL A 114 10.01 -3.03 -4.39
N ILE A 115 10.05 -1.78 -4.85
CA ILE A 115 11.28 -1.08 -5.23
C ILE A 115 12.20 -0.89 -4.01
N GLU A 116 11.66 -0.48 -2.86
CA GLU A 116 12.42 -0.32 -1.62
C GLU A 116 13.06 -1.65 -1.18
N ARG A 117 12.33 -2.76 -1.25
CA ARG A 117 12.86 -4.09 -0.94
C ARG A 117 13.96 -4.55 -1.88
N LEU A 118 13.78 -4.31 -3.18
CA LEU A 118 14.83 -4.60 -4.15
C LEU A 118 16.08 -3.76 -3.87
N SER A 119 15.89 -2.51 -3.40
CA SER A 119 16.99 -1.61 -3.02
C SER A 119 17.72 -2.06 -1.75
N ALA A 120 17.01 -2.64 -0.80
CA ALA A 120 17.57 -3.15 0.46
C ALA A 120 18.24 -4.53 0.32
N ALA A 121 18.13 -5.19 -0.84
CA ALA A 121 18.71 -6.50 -1.05
C ALA A 121 20.26 -6.43 -1.04
N PRO A 122 20.94 -7.23 -0.19
CA PRO A 122 22.40 -7.17 -0.06
C PRO A 122 23.16 -7.80 -1.23
N VAL A 123 22.46 -8.57 -2.07
CA VAL A 123 23.02 -9.26 -3.24
C VAL A 123 22.15 -8.97 -4.47
N PRO A 124 22.70 -9.12 -5.70
CA PRO A 124 21.92 -8.98 -6.91
C PRO A 124 20.70 -9.92 -6.93
N VAL A 125 19.55 -9.40 -7.37
CA VAL A 125 18.30 -10.15 -7.45
C VAL A 125 17.88 -10.26 -8.91
N PHE A 126 17.60 -11.49 -9.35
CA PHE A 126 16.95 -11.76 -10.63
C PHE A 126 15.45 -11.94 -10.40
N VAL A 127 14.65 -11.06 -10.97
CA VAL A 127 13.20 -11.12 -10.95
C VAL A 127 12.73 -11.79 -12.23
N MET A 128 12.15 -12.98 -12.13
CA MET A 128 11.65 -13.75 -13.25
C MET A 128 10.13 -13.70 -13.29
N LEU A 129 9.60 -13.15 -14.38
CA LEU A 129 8.15 -13.00 -14.61
C LEU A 129 7.74 -13.87 -15.80
N ASP A 130 6.95 -14.90 -15.54
CA ASP A 130 6.44 -15.77 -16.59
C ASP A 130 5.00 -15.39 -16.97
N ASP A 131 4.67 -15.51 -18.25
CA ASP A 131 3.34 -15.23 -18.83
C ASP A 131 2.84 -13.79 -18.63
N THR A 132 3.71 -12.78 -18.73
CA THR A 132 3.34 -11.35 -18.54
C THR A 132 2.29 -10.82 -19.54
N HIS A 133 1.97 -11.56 -20.59
CA HIS A 133 0.94 -11.21 -21.56
C HIS A 133 -0.49 -11.22 -21.01
N VAL A 134 -0.69 -11.71 -19.79
CA VAL A 134 -1.99 -11.73 -19.10
C VAL A 134 -2.29 -10.41 -18.36
N LEU A 135 -1.29 -9.53 -18.24
CA LEU A 135 -1.41 -8.26 -17.53
C LEU A 135 -2.32 -7.27 -18.30
N SER A 136 -3.11 -6.48 -17.57
CA SER A 136 -3.86 -5.34 -18.13
C SER A 136 -2.91 -4.20 -18.51
N ALA A 137 -3.41 -3.22 -19.27
CA ALA A 137 -2.65 -2.03 -19.63
C ALA A 137 -2.07 -1.32 -18.40
N ASP A 138 -2.87 -1.10 -17.35
CA ASP A 138 -2.45 -0.46 -16.10
C ASP A 138 -1.33 -1.25 -15.38
N ALA A 139 -1.39 -2.59 -15.41
CA ALA A 139 -0.35 -3.43 -14.81
C ALA A 139 0.94 -3.43 -15.66
N ILE A 140 0.81 -3.30 -16.97
CA ILE A 140 1.95 -3.13 -17.88
C ILE A 140 2.62 -1.78 -17.68
N ASP A 141 1.85 -0.70 -17.53
CA ASP A 141 2.37 0.63 -17.22
C ASP A 141 3.15 0.61 -15.90
N MET A 142 2.61 -0.07 -14.90
CA MET A 142 3.26 -0.30 -13.61
C MET A 142 4.57 -1.08 -13.76
N LEU A 143 4.58 -2.13 -14.57
CA LEU A 143 5.81 -2.89 -14.90
C LEU A 143 6.84 -1.97 -15.55
N GLY A 144 6.42 -1.06 -16.43
CA GLY A 144 7.27 -0.03 -17.01
C GLY A 144 7.86 0.92 -15.96
N VAL A 145 7.09 1.33 -14.96
CA VAL A 145 7.59 2.12 -13.82
C VAL A 145 8.61 1.33 -13.01
N LEU A 146 8.34 0.04 -12.74
CA LEU A 146 9.26 -0.86 -12.04
C LEU A 146 10.61 -0.93 -12.76
N PHE A 147 10.62 -1.09 -14.08
CA PHE A 147 11.85 -1.13 -14.87
C PHE A 147 12.67 0.16 -14.77
N ARG A 148 12.01 1.30 -14.77
CA ARG A 148 12.67 2.60 -14.67
C ARG A 148 13.26 2.88 -13.29
N ARG A 149 12.54 2.46 -12.23
CA ARG A 149 12.85 2.82 -10.83
C ARG A 149 13.57 1.73 -10.04
N ALA A 150 13.60 0.49 -10.51
CA ALA A 150 14.31 -0.59 -9.83
C ALA A 150 15.82 -0.28 -9.70
N PRO A 151 16.46 -0.68 -8.60
CA PRO A 151 17.86 -0.43 -8.34
C PRO A 151 18.78 -1.18 -9.32
N SER A 152 20.02 -0.72 -9.45
CA SER A 152 20.98 -1.28 -10.40
C SER A 152 21.41 -2.73 -10.11
N ASN A 153 21.18 -3.22 -8.90
CA ASN A 153 21.43 -4.61 -8.51
C ASN A 153 20.30 -5.57 -8.94
N THR A 154 19.24 -5.07 -9.56
CA THR A 154 18.09 -5.90 -10.00
C THR A 154 18.16 -6.17 -11.50
N ARG A 155 17.91 -7.42 -11.87
CA ARG A 155 17.79 -7.89 -13.26
C ARG A 155 16.39 -8.48 -13.44
N PHE A 156 15.78 -8.20 -14.58
CA PHE A 156 14.47 -8.73 -14.94
C PHE A 156 14.59 -9.72 -16.08
N VAL A 157 13.91 -10.85 -15.94
CA VAL A 157 13.74 -11.84 -17.01
C VAL A 157 12.25 -12.04 -17.21
N ILE A 158 11.77 -11.78 -18.40
CA ILE A 158 10.34 -11.70 -18.68
C ILE A 158 10.01 -12.63 -19.83
N ALA A 159 9.05 -13.51 -19.62
CA ALA A 159 8.45 -14.29 -20.68
C ALA A 159 7.08 -13.74 -21.06
N THR A 160 6.88 -13.52 -22.36
CA THR A 160 5.63 -12.97 -22.88
C THR A 160 5.28 -13.57 -24.24
N ARG A 161 4.01 -13.47 -24.62
CA ARG A 161 3.55 -13.79 -26.00
C ARG A 161 3.50 -12.54 -26.86
N ASP A 162 3.27 -11.38 -26.26
CA ASP A 162 3.15 -10.09 -26.96
C ASP A 162 3.90 -8.97 -26.21
N THR A 163 4.37 -7.98 -26.95
CA THR A 163 5.09 -6.81 -26.42
C THR A 163 4.46 -5.49 -26.84
N ALA A 164 3.30 -5.51 -27.49
CA ALA A 164 2.70 -4.30 -28.07
C ALA A 164 2.47 -3.17 -27.04
N ALA A 165 2.28 -3.52 -25.78
CA ALA A 165 2.03 -2.56 -24.70
C ALA A 165 3.27 -2.22 -23.85
N LEU A 166 4.44 -2.88 -24.08
CA LEU A 166 5.64 -2.62 -23.30
C LEU A 166 6.50 -1.53 -24.01
N GLU A 167 6.64 -0.37 -23.37
CA GLU A 167 7.47 0.74 -23.86
C GLU A 167 8.98 0.46 -23.72
N LEU A 168 9.51 -0.46 -24.51
CA LEU A 168 10.92 -0.91 -24.43
C LEU A 168 11.90 -0.07 -25.26
N GLY A 169 11.41 0.94 -25.98
CA GLY A 169 12.23 1.75 -26.90
C GLY A 169 13.45 2.40 -26.25
N VAL A 170 13.26 3.00 -25.09
CA VAL A 170 14.32 3.66 -24.33
C VAL A 170 15.36 2.65 -23.84
N LEU A 171 14.93 1.50 -23.31
CA LEU A 171 15.81 0.44 -22.81
C LEU A 171 16.64 -0.19 -23.94
N ARG A 172 16.03 -0.32 -25.13
CA ARG A 172 16.72 -0.80 -26.34
C ARG A 172 17.79 0.20 -26.79
N ALA A 173 17.45 1.50 -26.81
CA ALA A 173 18.38 2.57 -27.21
C ALA A 173 19.62 2.65 -26.28
N TYR A 174 19.46 2.38 -24.99
CA TYR A 174 20.57 2.36 -24.03
C TYR A 174 21.27 1.00 -23.90
N GLY A 175 20.95 0.02 -24.73
CA GLY A 175 21.58 -1.30 -24.69
C GLY A 175 21.31 -2.10 -23.40
N GLN A 176 20.24 -1.77 -22.68
CA GLN A 176 19.86 -2.41 -21.42
C GLN A 176 18.91 -3.60 -21.59
N LEU A 177 18.48 -3.87 -22.82
CA LEU A 177 17.54 -4.93 -23.17
C LEU A 177 18.25 -6.04 -23.97
N LEU A 178 18.05 -7.29 -23.56
CA LEU A 178 18.33 -8.49 -24.36
C LEU A 178 16.99 -9.06 -24.82
N GLU A 179 16.79 -9.17 -26.12
CA GLU A 179 15.59 -9.79 -26.69
C GLU A 179 15.89 -11.18 -27.23
N ILE A 180 15.19 -12.17 -26.73
CA ILE A 180 15.22 -13.56 -27.20
C ILE A 180 13.89 -13.83 -27.90
N GLY A 181 13.88 -13.71 -29.20
CA GLY A 181 12.70 -13.91 -30.02
C GLY A 181 12.43 -15.39 -30.36
N MET A 182 11.31 -15.60 -31.05
CA MET A 182 10.85 -16.91 -31.50
C MET A 182 11.96 -17.68 -32.24
N ASP A 183 12.70 -17.04 -33.14
CA ASP A 183 13.74 -17.71 -33.95
C ASP A 183 14.92 -18.24 -33.11
N ALA A 184 15.25 -17.54 -32.02
CA ALA A 184 16.25 -18.02 -31.08
C ALA A 184 15.76 -19.22 -30.25
N LEU A 185 14.46 -19.33 -30.02
CA LEU A 185 13.83 -20.42 -29.26
C LEU A 185 13.54 -21.66 -30.08
N LYS A 186 13.51 -21.59 -31.42
CA LYS A 186 13.38 -22.75 -32.28
C LYS A 186 14.45 -23.79 -31.96
N PHE A 187 14.06 -25.05 -31.97
CA PHE A 187 15.00 -26.19 -31.83
C PHE A 187 15.82 -26.27 -33.10
N SER A 188 17.14 -26.46 -32.94
CA SER A 188 17.99 -26.86 -34.05
C SER A 188 17.74 -28.34 -34.39
N ARG A 189 18.25 -28.80 -35.52
CA ARG A 189 18.15 -30.18 -35.91
C ARG A 189 18.76 -31.14 -34.87
N GLU A 190 19.90 -30.76 -34.31
CA GLU A 190 20.60 -31.50 -33.26
C GLU A 190 19.79 -31.52 -31.95
N GLU A 191 19.22 -30.32 -31.54
CA GLU A 191 18.38 -30.23 -30.37
C GLU A 191 17.09 -31.05 -30.55
N ALA A 192 16.48 -31.02 -31.74
CA ALA A 192 15.29 -31.83 -32.04
C ALA A 192 15.58 -33.34 -32.02
N SER A 193 16.70 -33.78 -32.64
CA SER A 193 17.14 -35.16 -32.58
C SER A 193 17.36 -35.63 -31.13
N ALA A 194 18.03 -34.80 -30.33
CA ALA A 194 18.24 -35.12 -28.91
C ALA A 194 16.95 -35.19 -28.10
N LEU A 195 15.98 -34.29 -28.38
CA LEU A 195 14.66 -34.30 -27.75
C LEU A 195 13.89 -35.58 -28.10
N LEU A 196 13.84 -35.96 -29.36
CA LEU A 196 13.17 -37.18 -29.85
C LEU A 196 13.81 -38.45 -29.27
N ALA A 197 15.16 -38.48 -29.24
CA ALA A 197 15.88 -39.57 -28.61
C ALA A 197 15.60 -39.70 -27.10
N ALA A 198 15.57 -38.57 -26.37
CA ALA A 198 15.21 -38.53 -24.94
C ALA A 198 13.77 -39.06 -24.66
N ASN A 199 12.90 -39.04 -25.68
CA ASN A 199 11.55 -39.56 -25.62
C ASN A 199 11.42 -40.97 -26.28
N GLY A 200 12.53 -41.71 -26.43
CA GLY A 200 12.52 -43.10 -26.89
C GLY A 200 12.65 -43.31 -28.39
N HIS A 201 12.77 -42.26 -29.20
CA HIS A 201 12.83 -42.33 -30.66
C HIS A 201 14.28 -42.15 -31.18
N HIS A 202 15.15 -43.13 -30.89
CA HIS A 202 16.57 -43.09 -31.23
C HIS A 202 16.86 -43.40 -32.73
N ASP A 203 15.92 -44.06 -33.41
CA ASP A 203 16.15 -44.64 -34.72
C ASP A 203 15.42 -43.94 -35.88
N LEU A 204 15.13 -42.62 -35.71
CA LEU A 204 14.51 -41.84 -36.77
C LEU A 204 15.51 -41.67 -37.93
N SER A 205 15.05 -41.92 -39.17
CA SER A 205 15.87 -41.66 -40.36
C SER A 205 16.17 -40.15 -40.48
N PRO A 206 17.32 -39.79 -41.08
CA PRO A 206 17.62 -38.37 -41.36
C PRO A 206 16.53 -37.66 -42.14
N GLY A 207 15.84 -38.35 -43.07
CA GLY A 207 14.74 -37.80 -43.84
C GLY A 207 13.46 -37.57 -43.03
N ASP A 208 13.16 -38.48 -42.09
CA ASP A 208 12.02 -38.30 -41.16
C ASP A 208 12.23 -37.13 -40.20
N LEU A 209 13.46 -36.99 -39.69
CA LEU A 209 13.81 -35.83 -38.85
C LEU A 209 13.72 -34.52 -39.65
N ASP A 210 14.19 -34.49 -40.88
CA ASP A 210 14.10 -33.31 -41.75
C ASP A 210 12.64 -32.96 -42.04
N THR A 211 11.80 -33.98 -42.30
CA THR A 211 10.35 -33.80 -42.45
C THR A 211 9.69 -33.27 -41.20
N LEU A 212 10.03 -33.75 -40.03
CA LEU A 212 9.51 -33.24 -38.75
C LEU A 212 9.97 -31.78 -38.51
N MET A 213 11.23 -31.50 -38.78
CA MET A 213 11.79 -30.13 -38.65
C MET A 213 11.11 -29.15 -39.61
N GLU A 214 10.91 -29.54 -40.87
CA GLU A 214 10.22 -28.72 -41.86
C GLU A 214 8.78 -28.39 -41.40
N ARG A 215 8.08 -29.35 -40.81
CA ARG A 215 6.68 -29.23 -40.42
C ARG A 215 6.45 -28.58 -39.07
N THR A 216 7.31 -28.83 -38.09
CA THR A 216 7.25 -28.17 -36.77
C THR A 216 7.95 -26.84 -36.76
N GLU A 217 8.79 -26.55 -37.77
CA GLU A 217 9.66 -25.36 -37.80
C GLU A 217 10.51 -25.21 -36.52
N GLY A 218 10.84 -26.34 -35.89
CA GLY A 218 11.56 -26.35 -34.63
C GLY A 218 10.73 -25.93 -33.42
N TRP A 219 9.41 -25.96 -33.53
CA TRP A 219 8.51 -25.66 -32.41
C TRP A 219 8.56 -26.76 -31.34
N ALA A 220 9.00 -26.41 -30.11
CA ALA A 220 9.26 -27.36 -29.02
C ALA A 220 8.07 -28.30 -28.71
N THR A 221 6.88 -27.68 -28.53
CA THR A 221 5.66 -28.49 -28.26
C THR A 221 5.25 -29.32 -29.46
N GLY A 222 5.40 -28.80 -30.66
CA GLY A 222 5.16 -29.60 -31.88
C GLY A 222 6.03 -30.84 -31.97
N LEU A 223 7.32 -30.73 -31.67
CA LEU A 223 8.25 -31.86 -31.59
C LEU A 223 7.88 -32.85 -30.47
N LYS A 224 7.49 -32.34 -29.30
CA LYS A 224 7.04 -33.18 -28.18
C LYS A 224 5.72 -33.91 -28.51
N LEU A 225 4.76 -33.20 -29.16
CA LEU A 225 3.53 -33.80 -29.68
C LEU A 225 3.81 -34.89 -30.75
N ALA A 226 4.77 -34.63 -31.63
CA ALA A 226 5.18 -35.56 -32.62
C ALA A 226 5.80 -36.82 -31.97
N ALA A 227 6.66 -36.68 -30.96
CA ALA A 227 7.22 -37.81 -30.23
C ALA A 227 6.11 -38.65 -29.61
N LEU A 228 5.13 -38.03 -28.91
CA LEU A 228 3.99 -38.74 -28.32
C LEU A 228 3.11 -39.45 -29.35
N ALA A 229 2.94 -38.88 -30.54
CA ALA A 229 2.15 -39.52 -31.61
C ALA A 229 2.88 -40.70 -32.25
N LEU A 230 4.19 -40.76 -32.13
CA LEU A 230 5.00 -41.90 -32.59
C LEU A 230 5.10 -43.02 -31.54
N ASP A 231 4.68 -42.76 -30.29
CA ASP A 231 4.63 -43.78 -29.24
C ASP A 231 3.64 -44.88 -29.61
N GLY A 232 4.10 -46.11 -29.61
CA GLY A 232 3.29 -47.27 -29.94
C GLY A 232 3.11 -47.57 -31.42
N CYS A 233 3.71 -46.76 -32.33
CA CYS A 233 3.69 -47.06 -33.75
C CYS A 233 4.71 -48.14 -34.13
N ALA A 234 4.33 -49.07 -35.03
CA ALA A 234 5.26 -49.99 -35.64
C ALA A 234 6.28 -49.25 -36.52
N ASP A 235 7.53 -49.67 -36.55
CA ASP A 235 8.62 -49.01 -37.29
C ASP A 235 8.26 -48.80 -38.77
N ALA A 236 7.50 -49.72 -39.39
CA ALA A 236 7.07 -49.63 -40.78
C ALA A 236 6.08 -48.48 -41.06
N ASP A 237 5.33 -48.03 -40.06
CA ASP A 237 4.28 -47.02 -40.20
C ASP A 237 4.75 -45.60 -39.79
N ARG A 238 5.93 -45.50 -39.13
CA ARG A 238 6.45 -44.22 -38.63
C ARG A 238 6.64 -43.18 -39.72
N SER A 239 7.31 -43.54 -40.81
CA SER A 239 7.55 -42.62 -41.93
C SER A 239 6.24 -42.15 -42.60
N ALA A 240 5.23 -43.03 -42.68
CA ALA A 240 3.92 -42.70 -43.19
C ALA A 240 3.18 -41.70 -42.27
N GLN A 241 3.26 -41.89 -40.95
CA GLN A 241 2.70 -40.98 -39.98
C GLN A 241 3.39 -39.63 -39.96
N ILE A 242 4.71 -39.60 -40.02
CA ILE A 242 5.50 -38.38 -40.16
C ILE A 242 5.15 -37.67 -41.48
N ALA A 243 4.99 -38.44 -42.58
CA ALA A 243 4.54 -37.89 -43.85
C ALA A 243 3.10 -37.34 -43.84
N ALA A 244 2.19 -37.91 -43.04
CA ALA A 244 0.86 -37.40 -42.84
C ALA A 244 0.79 -36.16 -41.96
N PHE A 245 1.89 -35.78 -41.31
CA PHE A 245 2.03 -34.57 -40.46
C PHE A 245 2.04 -33.27 -41.31
N SER A 246 1.10 -33.16 -42.23
CA SER A 246 0.97 -32.01 -43.13
C SER A 246 -0.33 -31.25 -42.86
N GLY A 247 -0.20 -30.04 -42.39
CA GLY A 247 -1.37 -29.16 -42.17
C GLY A 247 -0.99 -27.75 -41.71
N ARG A 248 -1.92 -26.80 -41.82
CA ARG A 248 -1.72 -25.45 -41.29
C ARG A 248 -1.46 -25.53 -39.80
N ARG A 249 -0.58 -24.67 -39.24
CA ARG A 249 -0.11 -24.67 -37.83
C ARG A 249 -1.20 -25.00 -36.79
N ARG A 250 -2.39 -24.46 -36.94
CA ARG A 250 -3.54 -24.71 -36.03
C ARG A 250 -4.12 -26.11 -36.20
N ALA A 251 -4.23 -26.61 -37.44
CA ALA A 251 -4.77 -27.91 -37.72
C ALA A 251 -3.85 -29.05 -37.29
N VAL A 252 -2.52 -28.83 -37.29
CA VAL A 252 -1.54 -29.80 -36.81
C VAL A 252 -1.63 -29.95 -35.28
N ALA A 253 -1.68 -28.83 -34.54
CA ALA A 253 -1.84 -28.88 -33.09
C ALA A 253 -3.17 -29.56 -32.69
N ASP A 254 -4.26 -29.27 -33.39
CA ASP A 254 -5.56 -29.89 -33.17
C ASP A 254 -5.51 -31.41 -33.50
N PHE A 255 -4.86 -31.80 -34.62
CA PHE A 255 -4.70 -33.19 -35.03
C PHE A 255 -3.91 -34.03 -33.98
N PHE A 256 -2.77 -33.50 -33.52
CA PHE A 256 -1.97 -34.23 -32.52
C PHE A 256 -2.66 -34.30 -31.16
N ALA A 257 -3.35 -33.21 -30.76
CA ALA A 257 -4.09 -33.23 -29.53
C ALA A 257 -5.24 -34.23 -29.61
N GLU A 258 -5.90 -34.39 -30.79
CA GLU A 258 -6.95 -35.40 -31.01
C GLU A 258 -6.37 -36.79 -31.06
N ASP A 259 -5.23 -37.01 -31.74
CA ASP A 259 -4.57 -38.31 -31.82
C ASP A 259 -4.00 -38.74 -30.46
N VAL A 260 -3.42 -37.82 -29.72
CA VAL A 260 -2.94 -38.08 -28.36
C VAL A 260 -4.11 -38.38 -27.43
N PHE A 261 -5.22 -37.68 -27.55
CA PHE A 261 -6.40 -37.89 -26.73
C PHE A 261 -7.13 -39.18 -27.13
N ALA A 262 -7.32 -39.42 -28.42
CA ALA A 262 -8.08 -40.56 -28.93
C ALA A 262 -7.45 -41.92 -28.61
N ILE A 263 -6.12 -42.00 -28.52
CA ILE A 263 -5.44 -43.27 -28.19
C ILE A 263 -5.49 -43.60 -26.69
N GLN A 264 -5.90 -42.66 -25.83
CA GLN A 264 -6.02 -42.92 -24.42
C GLN A 264 -7.25 -43.80 -24.12
N SER A 265 -7.18 -44.56 -23.04
CA SER A 265 -8.35 -45.32 -22.56
C SER A 265 -9.51 -44.37 -22.24
N GLY A 266 -10.75 -44.86 -22.40
CA GLY A 266 -11.94 -44.08 -22.09
C GLY A 266 -11.92 -43.47 -20.67
N ASP A 267 -11.36 -44.19 -19.72
CA ASP A 267 -11.20 -43.78 -18.34
C ASP A 267 -10.29 -42.55 -18.20
N ILE A 268 -9.16 -42.51 -18.93
CA ILE A 268 -8.26 -41.34 -18.99
C ILE A 268 -8.95 -40.18 -19.70
N GLN A 269 -9.62 -40.42 -20.82
CA GLN A 269 -10.35 -39.39 -21.57
C GLN A 269 -11.42 -38.73 -20.71
N ASP A 270 -12.21 -39.51 -19.98
CA ASP A 270 -13.26 -39.02 -19.09
C ASP A 270 -12.66 -38.21 -17.92
N PHE A 271 -11.54 -38.64 -17.35
CA PHE A 271 -10.83 -37.89 -16.31
C PHE A 271 -10.29 -36.56 -16.82
N LEU A 272 -9.64 -36.54 -17.99
CA LEU A 272 -9.13 -35.32 -18.61
C LEU A 272 -10.25 -34.31 -18.88
N LEU A 273 -11.39 -34.75 -19.42
CA LEU A 273 -12.55 -33.87 -19.65
C LEU A 273 -13.20 -33.43 -18.35
N ALA A 274 -13.27 -34.31 -17.34
CA ALA A 274 -13.85 -33.98 -16.04
C ALA A 274 -13.04 -32.90 -15.30
N THR A 275 -11.74 -32.81 -15.55
CA THR A 275 -10.83 -31.87 -14.87
C THR A 275 -10.37 -30.69 -15.74
N ALA A 276 -10.91 -30.59 -16.98
CA ALA A 276 -10.48 -29.62 -18.00
C ALA A 276 -10.58 -28.14 -17.58
N ASN A 277 -11.51 -27.80 -16.70
CA ASN A 277 -11.77 -26.44 -16.25
C ASN A 277 -11.02 -26.05 -14.97
N LEU A 278 -10.22 -26.96 -14.41
CA LEU A 278 -9.37 -26.68 -13.28
C LEU A 278 -8.08 -26.01 -13.74
N ASP A 279 -7.77 -24.86 -13.19
CA ASP A 279 -6.49 -24.18 -13.46
C ASP A 279 -5.33 -24.88 -12.76
N ARG A 280 -5.62 -25.56 -11.64
CA ARG A 280 -4.71 -26.43 -10.89
C ARG A 280 -5.43 -27.69 -10.43
N LEU A 281 -4.72 -28.75 -10.38
CA LEU A 281 -5.21 -30.06 -10.08
C LEU A 281 -4.57 -30.54 -8.77
N SER A 282 -5.38 -30.90 -7.80
CA SER A 282 -4.92 -31.74 -6.69
C SER A 282 -5.75 -32.99 -6.64
N PRO A 283 -5.20 -34.14 -6.17
CA PRO A 283 -5.97 -35.37 -6.15
C PRO A 283 -7.36 -35.23 -5.51
N PRO A 284 -7.50 -34.60 -4.29
CA PRO A 284 -8.82 -34.47 -3.68
C PRO A 284 -9.76 -33.52 -4.45
N LEU A 285 -9.24 -32.48 -5.10
CA LEU A 285 -10.03 -31.58 -5.94
C LEU A 285 -10.52 -32.32 -7.19
N CYS A 286 -9.64 -33.11 -7.83
CA CYS A 286 -10.01 -33.91 -8.98
C CYS A 286 -11.05 -34.97 -8.62
N ASP A 287 -10.90 -35.66 -7.47
CA ASP A 287 -11.89 -36.58 -6.97
C ASP A 287 -13.27 -35.95 -6.80
N ALA A 288 -13.31 -34.73 -6.21
CA ALA A 288 -14.54 -34.00 -6.01
C ALA A 288 -15.21 -33.58 -7.31
N VAL A 289 -14.43 -33.17 -8.33
CA VAL A 289 -14.96 -32.66 -9.60
C VAL A 289 -15.33 -33.81 -10.55
N ALA A 290 -14.50 -34.85 -10.59
CA ALA A 290 -14.71 -36.01 -11.47
C ALA A 290 -15.64 -37.10 -10.86
N GLY A 291 -15.98 -36.97 -9.56
CA GLY A 291 -16.79 -37.98 -8.84
C GLY A 291 -16.06 -39.31 -8.67
N ARG A 292 -14.75 -39.26 -8.42
CA ARG A 292 -13.83 -40.43 -8.31
C ARG A 292 -13.16 -40.45 -6.93
N ASN A 293 -12.31 -41.43 -6.68
CA ASN A 293 -11.50 -41.56 -5.48
C ASN A 293 -10.08 -42.10 -5.76
N ASP A 294 -9.67 -42.13 -7.03
CA ASP A 294 -8.42 -42.66 -7.49
C ASP A 294 -7.54 -41.65 -8.24
N SER A 295 -7.82 -40.34 -8.09
CA SER A 295 -7.11 -39.25 -8.79
C SER A 295 -5.61 -39.23 -8.49
N VAL A 296 -5.17 -39.72 -7.34
CA VAL A 296 -3.72 -39.87 -7.02
C VAL A 296 -3.03 -40.76 -8.05
N ALA A 297 -3.59 -41.94 -8.31
CA ALA A 297 -3.02 -42.88 -9.28
C ALA A 297 -3.15 -42.35 -10.71
N MET A 298 -4.28 -41.68 -11.00
CA MET A 298 -4.53 -41.14 -12.32
C MET A 298 -3.56 -40.00 -12.67
N LEU A 299 -3.38 -39.03 -11.77
CA LEU A 299 -2.46 -37.91 -12.00
C LEU A 299 -1.01 -38.40 -12.16
N ARG A 300 -0.55 -39.34 -11.33
CA ARG A 300 0.76 -39.96 -11.49
C ARG A 300 0.91 -40.66 -12.85
N ARG A 301 -0.10 -41.40 -13.23
CA ARG A 301 -0.10 -42.08 -14.55
C ARG A 301 -0.03 -41.09 -15.70
N LEU A 302 -0.80 -39.96 -15.63
CA LEU A 302 -0.75 -38.91 -16.65
C LEU A 302 0.65 -38.27 -16.73
N GLU A 303 1.29 -38.08 -15.59
CA GLU A 303 2.66 -37.54 -15.51
C GLU A 303 3.69 -38.54 -16.10
N GLU A 304 3.60 -39.83 -15.72
CA GLU A 304 4.48 -40.88 -16.22
C GLU A 304 4.41 -41.04 -17.75
N ILE A 305 3.21 -40.96 -18.34
CA ILE A 305 3.03 -41.03 -19.80
C ILE A 305 3.28 -39.67 -20.49
N GLY A 306 3.63 -38.61 -19.73
CA GLY A 306 3.98 -37.32 -20.29
C GLY A 306 2.82 -36.57 -20.93
N LEU A 307 1.58 -36.75 -20.47
CA LEU A 307 0.37 -36.24 -21.11
C LEU A 307 0.12 -34.76 -20.78
N PHE A 308 1.07 -33.90 -21.05
CA PHE A 308 0.96 -32.41 -20.90
C PHE A 308 0.52 -31.96 -19.52
N ILE A 309 0.82 -32.75 -18.50
CA ILE A 309 0.66 -32.43 -17.09
C ILE A 309 2.03 -32.27 -16.44
N ALA A 310 2.17 -31.35 -15.52
CA ALA A 310 3.38 -31.13 -14.75
C ALA A 310 3.04 -30.96 -13.29
N ALA A 311 3.82 -31.54 -12.39
CA ALA A 311 3.78 -31.22 -10.97
C ALA A 311 4.21 -29.77 -10.76
N VAL A 312 3.61 -29.09 -9.81
CA VAL A 312 3.81 -27.67 -9.52
C VAL A 312 4.52 -27.48 -8.18
N ASP A 313 4.57 -28.56 -7.37
CA ASP A 313 5.30 -28.62 -6.10
C ASP A 313 6.19 -29.89 -6.03
N ASP A 314 7.21 -29.84 -5.16
CA ASP A 314 8.16 -30.96 -4.96
C ASP A 314 7.51 -32.20 -4.35
N GLU A 315 6.34 -32.04 -3.72
CA GLU A 315 5.62 -33.13 -3.03
C GLU A 315 4.63 -33.86 -3.94
N GLY A 316 4.40 -33.36 -5.16
CA GLY A 316 3.43 -33.90 -6.12
C GLY A 316 1.98 -33.78 -5.66
N ASN A 317 1.67 -32.75 -4.84
CA ASN A 317 0.31 -32.47 -4.36
C ASN A 317 -0.49 -31.69 -5.37
N TRP A 318 0.19 -30.85 -6.16
CA TRP A 318 -0.44 -29.96 -7.14
C TRP A 318 0.14 -30.18 -8.53
N TYR A 319 -0.76 -30.24 -9.53
CA TYR A 319 -0.44 -30.40 -10.94
C TYR A 319 -1.10 -29.30 -11.76
N ARG A 320 -0.63 -29.11 -12.99
CA ARG A 320 -1.29 -28.24 -13.98
C ARG A 320 -1.21 -28.89 -15.37
N TYR A 321 -2.22 -28.67 -16.15
CA TYR A 321 -2.13 -28.96 -17.59
C TYR A 321 -1.33 -27.86 -18.31
N HIS A 322 -0.65 -28.25 -19.38
CA HIS A 322 -0.11 -27.30 -20.33
C HIS A 322 -1.26 -26.46 -20.92
N SER A 323 -1.07 -25.14 -21.08
CA SER A 323 -2.16 -24.21 -21.45
C SER A 323 -2.89 -24.62 -22.74
N LEU A 324 -2.15 -25.03 -23.77
CA LEU A 324 -2.75 -25.47 -25.05
C LEU A 324 -3.55 -26.76 -24.92
N PHE A 325 -3.08 -27.69 -24.07
CA PHE A 325 -3.80 -28.91 -23.82
C PHE A 325 -5.08 -28.67 -23.01
N ALA A 326 -5.01 -27.81 -22.00
CA ALA A 326 -6.18 -27.38 -21.25
C ALA A 326 -7.24 -26.70 -22.16
N ASP A 327 -6.81 -25.82 -23.08
CA ASP A 327 -7.71 -25.18 -24.04
C ASP A 327 -8.36 -26.18 -25.00
N PHE A 328 -7.61 -27.20 -25.46
CA PHE A 328 -8.14 -28.31 -26.24
C PHE A 328 -9.18 -29.10 -25.44
N LEU A 329 -8.86 -29.48 -24.19
CA LEU A 329 -9.79 -30.22 -23.34
C LEU A 329 -11.09 -29.46 -23.07
N ARG A 330 -11.00 -28.15 -22.80
CA ARG A 330 -12.19 -27.29 -22.62
C ARG A 330 -13.05 -27.26 -23.86
N ARG A 331 -12.44 -27.13 -25.04
CA ARG A 331 -13.18 -27.16 -26.32
C ARG A 331 -13.86 -28.52 -26.53
N LYS A 332 -13.14 -29.62 -26.33
CA LYS A 332 -13.71 -30.98 -26.44
C LYS A 332 -14.85 -31.22 -25.46
N LEU A 333 -14.71 -30.71 -24.23
CA LEU A 333 -15.78 -30.76 -23.23
C LEU A 333 -17.03 -30.01 -23.70
N ALA A 334 -16.85 -28.78 -24.21
CA ALA A 334 -17.96 -27.96 -24.72
C ALA A 334 -18.68 -28.60 -25.90
N GLU A 335 -17.94 -29.29 -26.78
CA GLU A 335 -18.51 -30.05 -27.90
C GLU A 335 -19.32 -31.26 -27.43
N ARG A 336 -18.89 -31.94 -26.33
CA ARG A 336 -19.54 -33.15 -25.79
C ARG A 336 -20.72 -32.82 -24.88
N ASP A 337 -20.59 -31.83 -24.03
CA ASP A 337 -21.59 -31.39 -23.04
C ASP A 337 -21.41 -29.96 -22.64
N SER A 338 -22.18 -29.06 -23.20
CA SER A 338 -22.11 -27.63 -22.91
C SER A 338 -22.51 -27.25 -21.47
N ALA A 339 -23.22 -28.15 -20.75
CA ALA A 339 -23.59 -27.94 -19.35
C ALA A 339 -22.54 -28.49 -18.36
N ALA A 340 -21.62 -29.34 -18.83
CA ALA A 340 -20.60 -29.96 -17.98
C ALA A 340 -19.66 -28.92 -17.36
N GLU A 341 -19.29 -27.90 -18.13
CA GLU A 341 -18.41 -26.81 -17.67
C GLU A 341 -18.93 -26.18 -16.38
N ALA A 342 -20.19 -25.74 -16.38
CA ALA A 342 -20.79 -25.10 -15.21
C ALA A 342 -20.91 -26.08 -14.00
N ARG A 343 -21.20 -27.36 -14.27
CA ARG A 343 -21.23 -28.37 -13.19
C ARG A 343 -19.85 -28.59 -12.56
N GLN A 344 -18.81 -28.71 -13.37
CA GLN A 344 -17.44 -28.89 -12.91
C GLN A 344 -16.97 -27.68 -12.11
N GLN A 345 -17.22 -26.47 -12.62
CA GLN A 345 -16.87 -25.23 -11.93
C GLN A 345 -17.58 -25.10 -10.57
N ARG A 346 -18.85 -25.51 -10.50
CA ARG A 346 -19.58 -25.54 -9.21
C ARG A 346 -18.98 -26.55 -8.24
N ALA A 347 -18.69 -27.77 -8.70
CA ALA A 347 -18.06 -28.79 -7.86
C ALA A 347 -16.70 -28.36 -7.35
N ALA A 348 -15.90 -27.72 -8.22
CA ALA A 348 -14.63 -27.15 -7.85
C ALA A 348 -14.77 -26.03 -6.81
N ALA A 349 -15.72 -25.11 -7.03
CA ALA A 349 -15.99 -24.03 -6.09
C ALA A 349 -16.40 -24.55 -4.70
N ASP A 350 -17.26 -25.58 -4.65
CA ASP A 350 -17.68 -26.18 -3.39
C ASP A 350 -16.53 -26.88 -2.64
N TRP A 351 -15.65 -27.57 -3.37
CA TRP A 351 -14.49 -28.19 -2.74
C TRP A 351 -13.49 -27.14 -2.25
N LEU A 352 -13.18 -26.16 -3.08
CA LEU A 352 -12.24 -25.08 -2.77
C LEU A 352 -12.70 -24.26 -1.55
N SER A 353 -14.00 -23.96 -1.46
CA SER A 353 -14.56 -23.23 -0.31
C SER A 353 -14.43 -24.00 1.01
N ARG A 354 -14.74 -25.33 0.98
CA ARG A 354 -14.62 -26.19 2.17
C ARG A 354 -13.18 -26.37 2.65
N ASN A 355 -12.21 -26.18 1.77
CA ASN A 355 -10.79 -26.33 2.08
C ASN A 355 -10.08 -24.96 2.27
N GLY A 356 -10.81 -23.85 2.35
CA GLY A 356 -10.26 -22.51 2.64
C GLY A 356 -9.64 -21.78 1.46
N TYR A 357 -9.70 -22.31 0.24
CA TYR A 357 -9.21 -21.68 -0.98
C TYR A 357 -10.25 -20.69 -1.54
N TRP A 358 -10.59 -19.67 -0.74
CA TRP A 358 -11.72 -18.81 -1.00
C TRP A 358 -11.62 -17.99 -2.29
N THR A 359 -10.42 -17.49 -2.63
CA THR A 359 -10.24 -16.70 -3.85
C THR A 359 -10.50 -17.53 -5.10
N GLU A 360 -10.02 -18.75 -5.12
CA GLU A 360 -10.23 -19.71 -6.20
C GLU A 360 -11.71 -20.18 -6.24
N ALA A 361 -12.34 -20.37 -5.08
CA ALA A 361 -13.76 -20.70 -5.00
C ALA A 361 -14.65 -19.60 -5.61
N LEU A 362 -14.37 -18.33 -5.29
CA LEU A 362 -15.05 -17.18 -5.86
C LEU A 362 -14.88 -17.11 -7.39
N GLU A 363 -13.67 -17.36 -7.88
CA GLU A 363 -13.37 -17.36 -9.31
C GLU A 363 -14.16 -18.47 -10.05
N GLN A 364 -14.20 -19.68 -9.49
CA GLN A 364 -14.93 -20.78 -10.10
C GLN A 364 -16.45 -20.54 -10.08
N ALA A 365 -16.99 -19.98 -8.99
CA ALA A 365 -18.40 -19.61 -8.93
C ALA A 365 -18.77 -18.52 -9.95
N LEU A 366 -17.90 -17.51 -10.13
CA LEU A 366 -18.05 -16.46 -11.13
C LEU A 366 -18.03 -17.01 -12.57
N ARG A 367 -17.08 -17.90 -12.88
CA ARG A 367 -16.99 -18.56 -14.20
C ARG A 367 -18.23 -19.41 -14.49
N ALA A 368 -18.74 -20.12 -13.48
CA ALA A 368 -19.98 -20.87 -13.58
C ALA A 368 -21.22 -19.98 -13.74
N ARG A 369 -21.09 -18.65 -13.60
CA ARG A 369 -22.18 -17.70 -13.48
C ARG A 369 -23.21 -18.07 -12.40
N ASP A 370 -22.74 -18.74 -11.36
CA ASP A 370 -23.55 -19.13 -10.21
C ASP A 370 -23.48 -18.03 -9.15
N PHE A 371 -24.26 -16.98 -9.39
CA PHE A 371 -24.22 -15.78 -8.56
C PHE A 371 -24.79 -15.99 -7.15
N ASP A 372 -25.71 -16.94 -6.96
CA ASP A 372 -26.20 -17.30 -5.62
C ASP A 372 -25.07 -17.93 -4.79
N ARG A 373 -24.30 -18.84 -5.39
CA ARG A 373 -23.15 -19.43 -4.74
C ARG A 373 -22.04 -18.40 -4.49
N LEU A 374 -21.75 -17.53 -5.47
CA LEU A 374 -20.80 -16.44 -5.34
C LEU A 374 -21.17 -15.50 -4.18
N GLY A 375 -22.45 -15.11 -4.07
CA GLY A 375 -22.97 -14.30 -2.99
C GLY A 375 -22.86 -15.02 -1.62
N GLY A 376 -23.19 -16.30 -1.55
CA GLY A 376 -23.06 -17.13 -0.34
C GLY A 376 -21.61 -17.24 0.16
N TYR A 377 -20.66 -17.41 -0.75
CA TYR A 377 -19.24 -17.44 -0.37
C TYR A 377 -18.75 -16.08 0.12
N LEU A 378 -19.09 -15.00 -0.60
CA LEU A 378 -18.77 -13.65 -0.15
C LEU A 378 -19.36 -13.36 1.23
N GLU A 379 -20.60 -13.72 1.46
CA GLU A 379 -21.26 -13.55 2.75
C GLU A 379 -20.54 -14.30 3.87
N THR A 380 -20.05 -15.50 3.61
CA THR A 380 -19.32 -16.32 4.57
C THR A 380 -17.98 -15.72 4.98
N ILE A 381 -17.24 -15.14 4.00
CA ILE A 381 -15.88 -14.63 4.24
C ILE A 381 -15.84 -13.14 4.54
N ALA A 382 -16.94 -12.41 4.35
CA ALA A 382 -16.94 -10.95 4.39
C ALA A 382 -16.40 -10.38 5.71
N GLU A 383 -16.81 -10.95 6.85
CA GLU A 383 -16.31 -10.52 8.14
C GLU A 383 -14.81 -10.76 8.26
N GLU A 384 -14.36 -11.99 8.04
CA GLU A 384 -12.94 -12.35 8.15
C GLU A 384 -12.05 -11.53 7.20
N PHE A 385 -12.44 -11.39 5.95
CA PHE A 385 -11.67 -10.63 4.97
C PHE A 385 -11.65 -9.13 5.26
N THR A 386 -12.66 -8.62 5.95
CA THR A 386 -12.69 -7.22 6.39
C THR A 386 -11.62 -6.94 7.43
N TYR A 387 -11.52 -7.74 8.48
CA TYR A 387 -10.53 -7.47 9.55
C TYR A 387 -9.13 -8.00 9.25
N THR A 388 -8.98 -8.95 8.30
CA THR A 388 -7.66 -9.38 7.80
C THR A 388 -7.12 -8.50 6.68
N GLY A 389 -7.83 -7.44 6.31
CA GLY A 389 -7.38 -6.48 5.33
C GLY A 389 -7.64 -6.87 3.87
N ARG A 390 -8.40 -7.93 3.58
CA ARG A 390 -8.70 -8.44 2.22
C ARG A 390 -9.97 -7.85 1.59
N LEU A 391 -10.33 -6.62 1.94
CA LEU A 391 -11.52 -5.92 1.42
C LEU A 391 -11.57 -5.79 -0.10
N GLY A 392 -10.41 -5.65 -0.74
CA GLY A 392 -10.32 -5.57 -2.20
C GLY A 392 -10.84 -6.81 -2.91
N VAL A 393 -10.66 -8.00 -2.33
CA VAL A 393 -11.22 -9.26 -2.86
C VAL A 393 -12.75 -9.21 -2.80
N ILE A 394 -13.33 -8.81 -1.66
CA ILE A 394 -14.78 -8.69 -1.52
C ILE A 394 -15.34 -7.72 -2.56
N ALA A 395 -14.77 -6.51 -2.66
CA ALA A 395 -15.24 -5.49 -3.58
C ALA A 395 -15.16 -5.94 -5.04
N ARG A 396 -14.07 -6.62 -5.42
CA ARG A 396 -13.86 -7.14 -6.78
C ARG A 396 -14.96 -8.11 -7.17
N TYR A 397 -15.23 -9.11 -6.36
CA TYR A 397 -16.22 -10.13 -6.71
C TYR A 397 -17.65 -9.66 -6.48
N ALA A 398 -17.92 -8.83 -5.47
CA ALA A 398 -19.23 -8.24 -5.24
C ALA A 398 -19.69 -7.36 -6.41
N ALA A 399 -18.77 -6.70 -7.14
CA ALA A 399 -19.08 -5.91 -8.32
C ALA A 399 -19.69 -6.73 -9.48
N HIS A 400 -19.53 -8.06 -9.46
CA HIS A 400 -20.11 -8.97 -10.45
C HIS A 400 -21.49 -9.51 -10.06
N LEU A 401 -21.90 -9.31 -8.79
CA LEU A 401 -23.19 -9.79 -8.34
C LEU A 401 -24.34 -8.98 -8.94
N PRO A 402 -25.41 -9.64 -9.44
CA PRO A 402 -26.68 -8.96 -9.71
C PRO A 402 -27.21 -8.27 -8.44
N GLU A 403 -27.79 -7.08 -8.58
CA GLU A 403 -28.31 -6.29 -7.45
C GLU A 403 -29.22 -7.09 -6.53
N ALA A 404 -30.11 -7.91 -7.11
CA ALA A 404 -31.04 -8.72 -6.34
C ALA A 404 -30.37 -9.76 -5.42
N ILE A 405 -29.17 -10.25 -5.79
CA ILE A 405 -28.38 -11.17 -4.97
C ILE A 405 -27.55 -10.38 -3.98
N PHE A 406 -26.88 -9.32 -4.44
CA PHE A 406 -26.05 -8.46 -3.61
C PHE A 406 -26.81 -7.92 -2.40
N PHE A 407 -28.07 -7.48 -2.60
CA PHE A 407 -28.93 -6.97 -1.51
C PHE A 407 -29.45 -8.05 -0.55
N ARG A 408 -29.19 -9.32 -0.81
CA ARG A 408 -29.43 -10.42 0.16
C ARG A 408 -28.17 -10.77 0.99
N CYS A 409 -27.04 -10.10 0.74
CA CYS A 409 -25.74 -10.37 1.34
C CYS A 409 -25.31 -9.24 2.29
N PRO A 410 -25.89 -9.11 3.51
CA PRO A 410 -25.61 -7.98 4.40
C PRO A 410 -24.17 -7.88 4.87
N TRP A 411 -23.46 -8.98 5.14
CA TRP A 411 -22.03 -8.94 5.49
C TRP A 411 -21.18 -8.41 4.34
N THR A 412 -21.51 -8.80 3.11
CA THR A 412 -20.84 -8.28 1.91
C THR A 412 -21.13 -6.79 1.74
N MET A 413 -22.40 -6.37 1.92
CA MET A 413 -22.79 -4.95 1.83
C MET A 413 -22.03 -4.07 2.84
N ILE A 414 -21.96 -4.47 4.11
CA ILE A 414 -21.23 -3.68 5.14
C ILE A 414 -19.72 -3.65 4.91
N SER A 415 -19.14 -4.69 4.31
CA SER A 415 -17.74 -4.72 3.93
C SER A 415 -17.45 -3.75 2.77
N VAL A 416 -18.32 -3.74 1.76
CA VAL A 416 -18.24 -2.77 0.65
C VAL A 416 -18.53 -1.35 1.16
N ALA A 417 -19.51 -1.17 2.07
CA ALA A 417 -19.78 0.13 2.69
C ALA A 417 -18.56 0.67 3.45
N TRP A 418 -17.82 -0.19 4.15
CA TRP A 418 -16.59 0.21 4.81
C TRP A 418 -15.53 0.70 3.83
N LEU A 419 -15.37 0.02 2.69
CA LEU A 419 -14.47 0.49 1.62
C LEU A 419 -14.89 1.85 1.08
N LYS A 420 -16.22 2.08 0.93
CA LYS A 420 -16.77 3.36 0.47
C LYS A 420 -16.55 4.49 1.47
N ILE A 421 -16.66 4.23 2.79
CA ILE A 421 -16.32 5.22 3.84
C ILE A 421 -14.85 5.63 3.69
N ARG A 422 -13.95 4.67 3.57
CA ARG A 422 -12.51 4.94 3.41
C ARG A 422 -12.17 5.71 2.15
N ALA A 423 -12.91 5.47 1.07
CA ALA A 423 -12.77 6.17 -0.21
C ALA A 423 -13.56 7.50 -0.26
N MET A 424 -14.06 8.00 0.85
CA MET A 424 -14.91 9.20 0.99
C MET A 424 -16.19 9.21 0.15
N ARG A 425 -16.67 8.04 -0.27
CA ARG A 425 -17.93 7.88 -1.02
C ARG A 425 -19.10 7.67 -0.06
N HIS A 426 -19.34 8.66 0.78
CA HIS A 426 -20.24 8.56 1.95
C HIS A 426 -21.69 8.28 1.58
N ALA A 427 -22.21 8.91 0.51
CA ALA A 427 -23.58 8.69 0.05
C ALA A 427 -23.82 7.23 -0.40
N GLU A 428 -22.84 6.62 -1.08
CA GLU A 428 -22.91 5.22 -1.47
C GLU A 428 -22.86 4.30 -0.25
N SER A 429 -21.98 4.60 0.71
CA SER A 429 -21.88 3.84 1.94
C SER A 429 -23.20 3.88 2.73
N ARG A 430 -23.82 5.06 2.88
CA ARG A 430 -25.10 5.21 3.57
C ARG A 430 -26.18 4.33 2.95
N ARG A 431 -26.32 4.36 1.63
CA ARG A 431 -27.30 3.50 0.91
C ARG A 431 -27.07 2.01 1.20
N LEU A 432 -25.82 1.56 1.20
CA LEU A 432 -25.49 0.17 1.49
C LEU A 432 -25.79 -0.23 2.93
N LEU A 433 -25.56 0.65 3.89
CA LEU A 433 -25.87 0.41 5.30
C LEU A 433 -27.39 0.37 5.54
N ASP A 434 -28.14 1.27 4.93
CA ASP A 434 -29.63 1.28 4.99
C ASP A 434 -30.20 -0.02 4.42
N GLN A 435 -29.67 -0.49 3.27
CA GLN A 435 -30.08 -1.75 2.68
C GLN A 435 -29.69 -2.97 3.50
N ALA A 436 -28.47 -2.97 4.10
CA ALA A 436 -28.05 -4.04 5.01
C ALA A 436 -28.94 -4.12 6.25
N ARG A 437 -29.37 -2.97 6.80
CA ARG A 437 -30.33 -2.89 7.90
C ARG A 437 -31.69 -3.45 7.51
N ALA A 438 -32.21 -3.04 6.35
CA ALA A 438 -33.50 -3.56 5.86
C ALA A 438 -33.45 -5.08 5.65
N CYS A 439 -32.35 -5.62 5.15
CA CYS A 439 -32.14 -7.05 5.01
C CYS A 439 -32.13 -7.77 6.38
N LEU A 440 -31.48 -7.17 7.40
CA LEU A 440 -31.45 -7.71 8.74
C LEU A 440 -32.85 -7.74 9.35
N ASP A 441 -33.64 -6.67 9.22
CA ASP A 441 -35.01 -6.59 9.75
C ASP A 441 -35.92 -7.66 9.11
N GLN A 442 -35.75 -7.93 7.80
CA GLN A 442 -36.45 -9.01 7.12
C GLN A 442 -36.08 -10.41 7.65
N ARG A 443 -34.77 -10.67 7.88
CA ARG A 443 -34.29 -11.94 8.42
C ARG A 443 -34.81 -12.19 9.85
N GLN A 444 -34.91 -11.14 10.67
CA GLN A 444 -35.45 -11.25 12.04
C GLN A 444 -36.96 -11.54 12.05
N ALA A 445 -37.70 -10.95 11.09
CA ALA A 445 -39.12 -11.25 10.96
C ALA A 445 -39.36 -12.72 10.57
N ALA A 446 -38.38 -13.37 9.94
CA ALA A 446 -38.42 -14.79 9.55
C ALA A 446 -37.84 -15.75 10.62
N ASP A 447 -37.44 -15.26 11.79
CA ASP A 447 -36.81 -16.01 12.91
C ASP A 447 -35.52 -16.76 12.52
N GLU A 448 -34.78 -16.21 11.57
CA GLU A 448 -33.50 -16.76 11.07
C GLU A 448 -32.31 -16.32 11.95
N GLY A 449 -32.08 -16.98 13.07
CA GLY A 449 -30.83 -17.36 13.69
C GLY A 449 -29.90 -16.35 14.36
N GLY A 450 -28.97 -16.91 15.11
CA GLY A 450 -28.05 -16.32 16.10
C GLY A 450 -27.02 -15.27 15.65
N ASP A 451 -26.75 -15.10 14.37
CA ASP A 451 -25.76 -14.10 13.88
C ASP A 451 -26.37 -12.69 13.70
N SER A 452 -27.68 -12.55 13.84
CA SER A 452 -28.40 -11.29 13.62
C SER A 452 -27.93 -10.16 14.55
N GLU A 453 -27.55 -10.50 15.81
CA GLU A 453 -27.10 -9.48 16.76
C GLU A 453 -25.69 -8.99 16.49
N ILE A 454 -24.79 -9.86 16.08
CA ILE A 454 -23.40 -9.47 15.70
C ILE A 454 -23.47 -8.58 14.45
N LEU A 455 -24.27 -8.98 13.47
CA LEU A 455 -24.48 -8.19 12.24
C LEU A 455 -25.07 -6.80 12.57
N ARG A 456 -26.09 -6.71 13.44
CA ARG A 456 -26.68 -5.43 13.87
C ARG A 456 -25.63 -4.52 14.48
N ARG A 457 -24.81 -5.02 15.40
CA ARG A 457 -23.75 -4.24 16.05
C ARG A 457 -22.67 -3.82 15.06
N THR A 458 -22.37 -4.67 14.07
CA THR A 458 -21.42 -4.32 13.03
C THR A 458 -21.98 -3.23 12.10
N ILE A 459 -23.26 -3.28 11.75
CA ILE A 459 -23.93 -2.20 11.00
C ILE A 459 -23.86 -0.90 11.81
N GLU A 460 -24.26 -0.92 13.09
CA GLU A 460 -24.23 0.26 13.98
C GLU A 460 -22.81 0.83 14.10
N HIS A 461 -21.79 -0.03 14.16
CA HIS A 461 -20.39 0.40 14.14
C HIS A 461 -20.03 1.07 12.81
N ARG A 462 -20.45 0.56 11.66
CA ARG A 462 -20.18 1.20 10.36
C ARG A 462 -20.91 2.54 10.20
N GLU A 463 -22.12 2.66 10.74
CA GLU A 463 -22.84 3.93 10.81
C GLU A 463 -22.13 4.93 11.71
N MET A 464 -21.58 4.49 12.84
CA MET A 464 -20.70 5.31 13.68
C MET A 464 -19.46 5.80 12.91
N MET A 465 -18.80 4.92 12.16
CA MET A 465 -17.65 5.29 11.35
C MET A 465 -18.02 6.25 10.22
N LEU A 466 -19.20 6.12 9.63
CA LEU A 466 -19.72 7.07 8.64
C LEU A 466 -19.99 8.44 9.25
N ALA A 467 -20.61 8.49 10.44
CA ALA A 467 -20.80 9.72 11.20
C ALA A 467 -19.45 10.37 11.58
N ALA A 468 -18.45 9.57 11.94
CA ALA A 468 -17.09 10.05 12.20
C ALA A 468 -16.43 10.65 10.95
N ALA A 469 -16.65 10.06 9.77
CA ALA A 469 -16.15 10.58 8.52
C ALA A 469 -16.80 11.93 8.14
N HIS A 470 -18.07 12.15 8.55
CA HIS A 470 -18.77 13.43 8.42
C HIS A 470 -18.51 14.40 9.59
N ASP A 471 -17.69 13.97 10.56
CA ASP A 471 -17.33 14.78 11.72
C ASP A 471 -18.53 15.16 12.61
N GLU A 472 -19.52 14.26 12.72
CA GLU A 472 -20.74 14.40 13.53
C GLU A 472 -20.48 13.98 14.98
N ALA A 473 -19.66 14.74 15.71
CA ALA A 473 -19.11 14.35 17.02
C ALA A 473 -20.15 13.91 18.05
N ALA A 474 -21.31 14.57 18.12
CA ALA A 474 -22.38 14.23 19.06
C ALA A 474 -23.03 12.87 18.73
N ASP A 475 -23.31 12.59 17.46
CA ASP A 475 -23.87 11.31 17.03
C ASP A 475 -22.83 10.17 17.20
N VAL A 476 -21.58 10.44 16.87
CA VAL A 476 -20.46 9.48 17.11
C VAL A 476 -20.40 9.10 18.60
N GLU A 477 -20.41 10.08 19.49
CA GLU A 477 -20.35 9.80 20.93
C GLU A 477 -21.55 8.98 21.41
N GLN A 478 -22.76 9.34 20.97
CA GLN A 478 -23.97 8.60 21.33
C GLN A 478 -23.91 7.14 20.84
N ARG A 479 -23.45 6.90 19.62
CA ARG A 479 -23.29 5.56 19.04
C ARG A 479 -22.19 4.78 19.77
N CYS A 480 -21.05 5.40 20.06
CA CYS A 480 -20.00 4.78 20.86
C CYS A 480 -20.50 4.33 22.23
N GLN A 481 -21.21 5.20 22.97
CA GLN A 481 -21.78 4.88 24.28
C GLN A 481 -22.80 3.73 24.21
N ARG A 482 -23.59 3.68 23.14
CA ARG A 482 -24.56 2.59 22.93
C ARG A 482 -23.82 1.27 22.67
N LEU A 483 -22.85 1.24 21.76
CA LEU A 483 -22.04 0.07 21.44
C LEU A 483 -21.25 -0.43 22.65
N MET A 484 -20.73 0.47 23.49
CA MET A 484 -19.99 0.09 24.71
C MET A 484 -20.83 -0.63 25.76
N ARG A 485 -22.17 -0.49 25.77
CA ARG A 485 -23.05 -1.23 26.67
C ARG A 485 -23.08 -2.72 26.37
N TYR A 486 -22.70 -3.12 25.17
CA TYR A 486 -22.79 -4.51 24.70
C TYR A 486 -21.39 -5.14 24.50
N PHE A 487 -20.38 -4.70 25.26
CA PHE A 487 -18.97 -5.08 25.08
C PHE A 487 -18.71 -6.59 25.00
N ASN A 488 -19.47 -7.42 25.77
CA ASN A 488 -19.30 -8.88 25.82
C ASN A 488 -19.64 -9.62 24.51
N GLY A 489 -20.08 -8.92 23.47
CA GLY A 489 -20.46 -9.52 22.19
C GLY A 489 -19.91 -8.76 20.99
N ILE A 490 -19.02 -7.79 21.21
CA ILE A 490 -18.37 -7.02 20.13
C ILE A 490 -16.98 -7.62 19.87
N ARG A 491 -16.64 -7.79 18.60
CA ARG A 491 -15.29 -8.22 18.21
C ARG A 491 -14.24 -7.23 18.74
N PRO A 492 -13.11 -7.70 19.28
CA PRO A 492 -12.11 -6.82 19.92
C PRO A 492 -11.61 -5.68 19.02
N TYR A 493 -11.46 -5.91 17.71
CA TYR A 493 -11.02 -4.87 16.78
C TYR A 493 -12.04 -3.72 16.65
N LEU A 494 -13.36 -4.01 16.71
CA LEU A 494 -14.40 -2.99 16.73
C LEU A 494 -14.38 -2.22 18.06
N ALA A 495 -14.21 -2.93 19.17
CA ALA A 495 -14.12 -2.32 20.48
C ALA A 495 -12.98 -1.29 20.55
N CYS A 496 -11.80 -1.61 20.01
CA CYS A 496 -10.66 -0.71 19.97
C CYS A 496 -10.96 0.55 19.13
N THR A 497 -11.57 0.39 17.95
CA THR A 497 -11.93 1.54 17.10
C THR A 497 -13.01 2.42 17.74
N ILE A 498 -13.93 1.85 18.51
CA ILE A 498 -14.93 2.61 19.29
C ILE A 498 -14.23 3.54 20.29
N HIS A 499 -13.19 3.07 21.00
CA HIS A 499 -12.41 3.91 21.91
C HIS A 499 -11.74 5.08 21.16
N GLY A 500 -11.15 4.81 20.00
CA GLY A 500 -10.52 5.85 19.17
C GLY A 500 -11.53 6.91 18.72
N GLN A 501 -12.69 6.50 18.21
CA GLN A 501 -13.73 7.43 17.77
C GLN A 501 -14.34 8.22 18.94
N LEU A 502 -14.47 7.62 20.11
CA LEU A 502 -14.92 8.32 21.30
C LEU A 502 -13.92 9.39 21.78
N LEU A 503 -12.61 9.13 21.67
CA LEU A 503 -11.56 10.12 21.94
C LEU A 503 -11.71 11.32 21.01
N ILE A 504 -11.88 11.10 19.70
CA ILE A 504 -12.07 12.16 18.71
C ILE A 504 -13.35 12.94 19.01
N ALA A 505 -14.49 12.25 19.20
CA ALA A 505 -15.77 12.89 19.42
C ALA A 505 -15.78 13.76 20.69
N ARG A 506 -15.15 13.30 21.76
CA ARG A 506 -15.01 14.07 22.99
C ARG A 506 -14.10 15.28 22.82
N ARG A 507 -12.97 15.13 22.15
CA ARG A 507 -12.07 16.25 21.84
C ARG A 507 -12.79 17.34 21.04
N GLU A 508 -13.55 16.97 20.01
CA GLU A 508 -14.30 17.92 19.17
C GLU A 508 -15.36 18.69 19.97
N GLN A 509 -15.84 18.12 21.06
CA GLN A 509 -16.81 18.73 21.99
C GLN A 509 -16.15 19.32 23.24
N PHE A 510 -14.84 19.50 23.26
CA PHE A 510 -14.08 20.02 24.41
C PHE A 510 -14.25 19.21 25.70
N ARG A 511 -14.37 17.88 25.61
CA ARG A 511 -14.50 16.97 26.76
C ARG A 511 -13.23 16.14 26.91
N PHE A 512 -12.31 16.62 27.69
CA PHE A 512 -11.00 15.98 27.89
C PHE A 512 -10.94 15.10 29.15
N GLU A 513 -12.00 15.06 29.93
CA GLU A 513 -12.05 14.25 31.15
C GLU A 513 -11.97 12.74 30.83
N GLY A 514 -11.03 12.04 31.47
CA GLY A 514 -10.86 10.59 31.34
C GLY A 514 -10.26 10.10 30.04
N ILE A 515 -9.67 10.97 29.19
CA ILE A 515 -9.08 10.59 27.90
C ILE A 515 -7.93 9.58 28.06
N GLU A 516 -7.11 9.68 29.12
CA GLU A 516 -6.00 8.76 29.37
C GLU A 516 -6.50 7.35 29.68
N LYS A 517 -7.54 7.27 30.52
CA LYS A 517 -8.17 6.00 30.85
C LYS A 517 -8.78 5.36 29.60
N LEU A 518 -9.50 6.17 28.80
CA LEU A 518 -10.12 5.69 27.58
C LEU A 518 -9.07 5.16 26.59
N TYR A 519 -7.93 5.84 26.48
CA TYR A 519 -6.80 5.38 25.68
C TYR A 519 -6.19 4.09 26.23
N ALA A 520 -5.95 4.01 27.55
CA ALA A 520 -5.38 2.83 28.19
C ALA A 520 -6.26 1.60 28.03
N ASP A 521 -7.59 1.75 28.23
CA ASP A 521 -8.56 0.67 28.07
C ASP A 521 -8.59 0.15 26.63
N GLY A 522 -8.64 1.06 25.64
CA GLY A 522 -8.60 0.70 24.21
C GLY A 522 -7.27 0.04 23.80
N LYS A 523 -6.14 0.51 24.35
CA LYS A 523 -4.82 -0.06 24.10
C LYS A 523 -4.70 -1.48 24.63
N ALA A 524 -5.19 -1.76 25.84
CA ALA A 524 -5.20 -3.09 26.42
C ALA A 524 -5.98 -4.09 25.55
N ILE A 525 -7.15 -3.67 25.00
CA ILE A 525 -7.94 -4.49 24.07
C ILE A 525 -7.17 -4.78 22.77
N ALA A 526 -6.51 -3.76 22.20
CA ALA A 526 -5.76 -3.91 20.96
C ALA A 526 -4.56 -4.87 21.13
N GLU A 527 -3.81 -4.74 22.23
CA GLU A 527 -2.65 -5.58 22.54
C GLU A 527 -3.05 -7.04 22.77
N GLN A 528 -4.16 -7.29 23.47
CA GLN A 528 -4.69 -8.64 23.69
C GLN A 528 -5.19 -9.30 22.41
N SER A 529 -5.73 -8.51 21.48
CA SER A 529 -6.32 -9.02 20.24
C SER A 529 -5.32 -9.21 19.10
N GLY A 530 -4.13 -8.61 19.18
CA GLY A 530 -3.13 -8.63 18.12
C GLY A 530 -3.49 -7.83 16.86
N TYR A 531 -4.49 -6.95 16.93
CA TYR A 531 -4.96 -6.13 15.80
C TYR A 531 -4.20 -4.80 15.70
N SER A 532 -3.07 -4.79 14.99
CA SER A 532 -2.22 -3.59 14.86
C SER A 532 -2.92 -2.42 14.18
N PHE A 533 -3.79 -2.66 13.19
CA PHE A 533 -4.56 -1.57 12.57
C PHE A 533 -5.40 -0.78 13.59
N ALA A 534 -6.11 -1.50 14.46
CA ALA A 534 -6.95 -0.86 15.48
C ALA A 534 -6.09 -0.10 16.50
N LEU A 535 -4.92 -0.65 16.86
CA LEU A 535 -3.95 0.02 17.75
C LEU A 535 -3.41 1.31 17.13
N ILE A 536 -2.98 1.28 15.88
CA ILE A 536 -2.46 2.46 15.17
C ILE A 536 -3.53 3.56 15.08
N SER A 537 -4.75 3.20 14.73
CA SER A 537 -5.87 4.15 14.67
C SER A 537 -6.19 4.76 16.05
N LEU A 538 -6.14 3.96 17.10
CA LEU A 538 -6.33 4.43 18.47
C LEU A 538 -5.21 5.38 18.90
N GLN A 539 -3.96 5.07 18.55
CA GLN A 539 -2.80 5.92 18.86
C GLN A 539 -2.86 7.27 18.13
N ALA A 540 -3.34 7.29 16.89
CA ALA A 540 -3.58 8.53 16.15
C ALA A 540 -4.62 9.41 16.86
N ALA A 541 -5.77 8.82 17.23
CA ALA A 541 -6.85 9.52 17.94
C ALA A 541 -6.42 10.02 19.33
N ALA A 542 -5.71 9.18 20.09
CA ALA A 542 -5.18 9.53 21.40
C ALA A 542 -4.14 10.64 21.32
N GLY A 543 -3.19 10.56 20.38
CA GLY A 543 -2.16 11.58 20.19
C GLY A 543 -2.76 12.94 19.88
N ALA A 544 -3.67 13.03 18.93
CA ALA A 544 -4.36 14.28 18.60
C ALA A 544 -5.18 14.83 19.80
N SER A 545 -5.83 13.95 20.58
CA SER A 545 -6.63 14.36 21.74
C SER A 545 -5.77 14.83 22.91
N LEU A 546 -4.67 14.14 23.21
CA LEU A 546 -3.68 14.52 24.22
C LEU A 546 -3.02 15.86 23.87
N PHE A 547 -2.69 16.06 22.59
CA PHE A 547 -2.10 17.31 22.12
C PHE A 547 -3.05 18.50 22.27
N ALA A 548 -4.32 18.34 21.92
CA ALA A 548 -5.33 19.38 22.12
C ALA A 548 -5.51 19.76 23.61
N ASN A 549 -5.35 18.79 24.52
CA ASN A 549 -5.37 18.98 25.97
C ASN A 549 -4.07 19.58 26.53
N GLY A 550 -3.00 19.73 25.71
CA GLY A 550 -1.70 20.28 26.10
C GLY A 550 -0.70 19.28 26.66
N ARG A 551 -0.93 17.98 26.51
CA ARG A 551 -0.03 16.89 26.92
C ARG A 551 0.87 16.48 25.75
N ALA A 552 1.73 17.38 25.31
CA ALA A 552 2.51 17.23 24.09
C ALA A 552 3.44 16.02 24.10
N GLU A 553 4.12 15.73 25.22
CA GLU A 553 5.02 14.58 25.33
C GLU A 553 4.27 13.24 25.23
N ALA A 554 3.15 13.12 25.93
CA ALA A 554 2.29 11.91 25.84
C ALA A 554 1.70 11.74 24.44
N ALA A 555 1.31 12.84 23.80
CA ALA A 555 0.82 12.86 22.42
C ALA A 555 1.89 12.39 21.44
N ARG A 556 3.11 12.95 21.56
CA ARG A 556 4.27 12.57 20.76
C ARG A 556 4.57 11.08 20.92
N THR A 557 4.66 10.60 22.15
CA THR A 557 4.93 9.17 22.44
C THR A 557 3.89 8.25 21.81
N ALA A 558 2.59 8.59 21.92
CA ALA A 558 1.53 7.80 21.31
C ALA A 558 1.66 7.76 19.79
N LEU A 559 1.93 8.91 19.16
CA LEU A 559 2.05 9.04 17.71
C LEU A 559 3.33 8.39 17.16
N GLU A 560 4.48 8.53 17.83
CA GLU A 560 5.73 7.88 17.45
C GLU A 560 5.62 6.35 17.54
N ASN A 561 5.00 5.82 18.59
CA ASN A 561 4.72 4.39 18.71
C ASN A 561 3.78 3.89 17.60
N GLY A 562 2.73 4.63 17.29
CA GLY A 562 1.81 4.32 16.20
C GLY A 562 2.49 4.37 14.85
N PHE A 563 3.36 5.34 14.64
CA PHE A 563 4.12 5.47 13.41
C PHE A 563 5.12 4.32 13.24
N ALA A 564 5.89 3.99 14.27
CA ALA A 564 6.80 2.86 14.26
C ALA A 564 6.07 1.53 13.98
N GLU A 565 4.89 1.33 14.60
CA GLU A 565 4.07 0.15 14.35
C GLU A 565 3.54 0.13 12.91
N SER A 566 3.09 1.27 12.38
CA SER A 566 2.57 1.36 11.01
C SER A 566 3.65 0.98 9.97
N LEU A 567 4.89 1.39 10.19
CA LEU A 567 6.02 1.05 9.30
C LEU A 567 6.30 -0.45 9.24
N LYS A 568 6.12 -1.19 10.34
CA LYS A 568 6.27 -2.66 10.35
C LYS A 568 5.20 -3.35 9.51
N TRP A 569 4.01 -2.78 9.41
CA TRP A 569 2.86 -3.40 8.77
C TRP A 569 2.69 -3.05 7.31
N THR A 570 2.98 -1.80 6.94
CA THR A 570 2.58 -1.24 5.65
C THR A 570 3.70 -0.50 4.91
N GLY A 571 4.87 -0.28 5.53
CA GLY A 571 5.94 0.54 4.96
C GLY A 571 5.65 2.04 5.00
N ARG A 572 6.53 2.84 4.37
CA ARG A 572 6.51 4.31 4.52
C ARG A 572 5.34 4.99 3.80
N ASN A 573 4.97 4.55 2.60
CA ASN A 573 4.01 5.24 1.74
C ASN A 573 2.63 4.58 1.80
N SER A 574 1.92 4.71 2.90
CA SER A 574 0.58 4.13 3.06
C SER A 574 -0.36 5.07 3.78
N GLY A 575 -1.66 4.96 3.50
CA GLY A 575 -2.68 5.69 4.23
C GLY A 575 -2.69 5.38 5.73
N LEU A 576 -2.27 4.18 6.14
CA LEU A 576 -2.16 3.82 7.55
C LEU A 576 -0.98 4.53 8.24
N ALA A 577 0.17 4.67 7.57
CA ALA A 577 1.28 5.46 8.08
C ALA A 577 0.90 6.95 8.11
N ALA A 578 0.22 7.47 7.09
CA ALA A 578 -0.27 8.84 7.03
C ALA A 578 -1.22 9.17 8.20
N LEU A 579 -2.03 8.21 8.67
CA LEU A 579 -2.97 8.39 9.77
C LEU A 579 -2.29 8.86 11.06
N VAL A 580 -1.08 8.44 11.33
CA VAL A 580 -0.29 8.82 12.52
C VAL A 580 0.81 9.83 12.20
N ALA A 581 1.42 9.75 11.02
CA ALA A 581 2.52 10.64 10.62
C ALA A 581 2.09 12.10 10.50
N LEU A 582 0.90 12.38 9.98
CA LEU A 582 0.43 13.74 9.78
C LEU A 582 0.06 14.45 11.10
N PRO A 583 -0.64 13.83 12.07
CA PRO A 583 -0.77 14.40 13.42
C PRO A 583 0.57 14.51 14.15
N LEU A 584 1.52 13.58 13.95
CA LEU A 584 2.88 13.70 14.52
C LEU A 584 3.61 14.91 13.94
N ALA A 585 3.50 15.14 12.63
CA ALA A 585 4.07 16.32 11.99
C ALA A 585 3.51 17.64 12.59
N GLU A 586 2.23 17.67 12.99
CA GLU A 586 1.63 18.82 13.67
C GLU A 586 2.26 19.06 15.05
N VAL A 587 2.45 18.01 15.85
CA VAL A 587 3.12 18.11 17.16
C VAL A 587 4.56 18.61 17.00
N LEU A 588 5.31 18.02 16.08
CA LEU A 588 6.71 18.41 15.81
C LEU A 588 6.80 19.84 15.27
N TYR A 589 5.88 20.24 14.39
CA TYR A 589 5.82 21.60 13.87
C TYR A 589 5.59 22.62 15.00
N GLU A 590 4.60 22.39 15.86
CA GLU A 590 4.31 23.29 16.99
C GLU A 590 5.48 23.41 17.96
N SER A 591 6.26 22.34 18.15
CA SER A 591 7.51 22.35 18.94
C SER A 591 8.72 22.96 18.20
N ASN A 592 8.51 23.52 16.98
CA ASN A 592 9.53 24.11 16.11
C ASN A 592 10.56 23.11 15.54
N GLU A 593 10.23 21.81 15.47
CA GLU A 593 11.01 20.76 14.78
C GLU A 593 10.61 20.71 13.29
N SER A 594 10.72 21.84 12.60
CA SER A 594 10.15 22.04 11.25
C SER A 594 10.75 21.13 10.17
N GLU A 595 12.02 20.71 10.30
CA GLU A 595 12.65 19.79 9.33
C GLU A 595 12.01 18.39 9.42
N ARG A 596 11.90 17.84 10.65
CA ARG A 596 11.25 16.53 10.86
C ARG A 596 9.76 16.55 10.47
N ALA A 597 9.08 17.65 10.77
CA ALA A 597 7.69 17.82 10.34
C ALA A 597 7.57 17.84 8.81
N ALA A 598 8.51 18.50 8.11
CA ALA A 598 8.53 18.55 6.65
C ALA A 598 8.79 17.16 6.03
N ASP A 599 9.72 16.38 6.59
CA ASP A 599 10.00 15.01 6.12
C ASP A 599 8.75 14.11 6.23
N LEU A 600 8.00 14.23 7.34
CA LEU A 600 6.75 13.48 7.52
C LEU A 600 5.65 13.95 6.54
N ILE A 601 5.51 15.25 6.32
CA ILE A 601 4.53 15.80 5.38
C ILE A 601 4.85 15.35 3.95
N GLU A 602 6.10 15.50 3.50
CA GLU A 602 6.51 15.12 2.15
C GLU A 602 6.31 13.61 1.91
N GLY A 603 6.64 12.78 2.90
CA GLY A 603 6.52 11.33 2.79
C GLY A 603 5.08 10.80 2.85
N HIS A 604 4.14 11.50 3.51
CA HIS A 604 2.85 10.89 3.87
C HIS A 604 1.61 11.67 3.42
N LEU A 605 1.71 12.97 3.13
CA LEU A 605 0.55 13.75 2.67
C LEU A 605 -0.09 13.20 1.39
N PRO A 606 0.67 12.71 0.38
CA PRO A 606 0.08 12.13 -0.82
C PRO A 606 -0.81 10.90 -0.54
N ALA A 607 -0.46 10.10 0.48
CA ALA A 607 -1.22 8.91 0.87
C ALA A 607 -2.41 9.22 1.82
N ALA A 608 -2.58 10.47 2.24
CA ALA A 608 -3.64 10.84 3.19
C ALA A 608 -5.05 10.50 2.69
N ARG A 609 -5.28 10.52 1.37
CA ARG A 609 -6.58 10.21 0.75
C ARG A 609 -6.97 8.73 0.81
N GLU A 610 -6.05 7.81 1.06
CA GLU A 610 -6.35 6.37 1.10
C GLU A 610 -7.13 5.95 2.35
N MET A 611 -6.94 6.71 3.46
CA MET A 611 -7.61 6.47 4.73
C MET A 611 -8.10 7.80 5.33
N SER A 612 -8.96 8.46 4.60
CA SER A 612 -9.31 9.86 4.80
C SER A 612 -10.24 10.07 5.99
N PHE A 613 -9.63 10.39 7.14
CA PHE A 613 -10.34 10.96 8.27
C PHE A 613 -10.00 12.45 8.41
N PRO A 614 -10.92 13.29 8.90
CA PRO A 614 -10.71 14.74 8.98
C PRO A 614 -9.43 15.18 9.68
N ASP A 615 -9.01 14.46 10.74
CA ASP A 615 -7.83 14.83 11.55
C ASP A 615 -6.54 14.89 10.72
N GLN A 616 -6.22 13.80 10.02
CA GLN A 616 -4.97 13.76 9.25
C GLN A 616 -4.97 14.74 8.07
N LEU A 617 -6.14 14.98 7.47
CA LEU A 617 -6.27 15.95 6.39
C LEU A 617 -6.05 17.37 6.90
N VAL A 618 -6.64 17.73 8.04
CA VAL A 618 -6.44 19.03 8.68
C VAL A 618 -4.97 19.20 9.08
N SER A 619 -4.42 18.28 9.88
CA SER A 619 -3.02 18.36 10.33
C SER A 619 -2.06 18.42 9.14
N GLY A 620 -2.22 17.54 8.16
CA GLY A 620 -1.33 17.44 7.01
C GLY A 620 -1.30 18.71 6.16
N HIS A 621 -2.46 19.18 5.71
CA HIS A 621 -2.51 20.33 4.80
C HIS A 621 -2.19 21.67 5.49
N ILE A 622 -2.66 21.84 6.74
CA ILE A 622 -2.36 23.09 7.47
C ILE A 622 -0.86 23.17 7.80
N VAL A 623 -0.25 22.09 8.28
CA VAL A 623 1.20 22.06 8.54
C VAL A 623 2.00 22.24 7.26
N ALA A 624 1.63 21.57 6.16
CA ALA A 624 2.28 21.78 4.86
C ALA A 624 2.24 23.23 4.40
N SER A 625 1.07 23.87 4.47
CA SER A 625 0.91 25.30 4.13
C SER A 625 1.80 26.19 5.00
N ARG A 626 1.85 25.94 6.32
CA ARG A 626 2.69 26.70 7.25
C ARG A 626 4.17 26.50 7.01
N LEU A 627 4.60 25.29 6.66
CA LEU A 627 5.99 25.00 6.30
C LEU A 627 6.41 25.76 5.03
N PHE A 628 5.57 25.80 4.00
CA PHE A 628 5.82 26.63 2.81
C PHE A 628 5.89 28.12 3.15
N ALA A 629 4.93 28.63 3.94
CA ALA A 629 4.91 30.02 4.35
C ALA A 629 6.14 30.40 5.20
N ALA A 630 6.60 29.53 6.10
CA ALA A 630 7.80 29.73 6.91
C ALA A 630 9.08 29.80 6.07
N ARG A 631 9.11 29.14 4.91
CA ARG A 631 10.21 29.20 3.93
C ARG A 631 10.08 30.39 2.96
N GLY A 632 9.03 31.21 3.07
CA GLY A 632 8.74 32.32 2.18
C GLY A 632 8.00 31.95 0.88
N ASP A 633 7.71 30.67 0.65
CA ASP A 633 6.94 30.21 -0.51
C ASP A 633 5.43 30.33 -0.25
N ILE A 634 4.94 31.58 -0.38
CA ILE A 634 3.50 31.87 -0.22
C ILE A 634 2.66 31.21 -1.32
N ALA A 635 3.23 31.05 -2.51
CA ALA A 635 2.53 30.40 -3.61
C ALA A 635 2.33 28.89 -3.34
N GLY A 636 3.35 28.20 -2.82
CA GLY A 636 3.25 26.81 -2.35
C GLY A 636 2.24 26.66 -1.22
N ALA A 637 2.27 27.56 -0.25
CA ALA A 637 1.29 27.58 0.85
C ALA A 637 -0.16 27.68 0.34
N ARG A 638 -0.42 28.55 -0.63
CA ARG A 638 -1.75 28.71 -1.23
C ARG A 638 -2.17 27.46 -2.01
N ARG A 639 -1.32 26.92 -2.88
CA ARG A 639 -1.64 25.68 -3.63
C ARG A 639 -2.05 24.56 -2.69
N THR A 640 -1.33 24.36 -1.60
CA THR A 640 -1.68 23.33 -0.60
C THR A 640 -3.07 23.53 0.01
N LEU A 641 -3.44 24.80 0.29
CA LEU A 641 -4.77 25.14 0.81
C LEU A 641 -5.87 25.02 -0.26
N ASP A 642 -5.55 25.31 -1.52
CA ASP A 642 -6.50 25.12 -2.64
C ASP A 642 -6.78 23.62 -2.85
N ASP A 643 -5.76 22.75 -2.77
CA ASP A 643 -5.92 21.28 -2.81
C ASP A 643 -6.80 20.80 -1.65
N ALA A 644 -6.54 21.27 -0.43
CA ALA A 644 -7.35 20.95 0.75
C ALA A 644 -8.79 21.45 0.64
N SER A 645 -8.99 22.63 0.04
CA SER A 645 -10.32 23.22 -0.22
C SER A 645 -11.12 22.34 -1.20
N ALA A 646 -10.46 21.84 -2.26
CA ALA A 646 -11.09 20.93 -3.20
C ALA A 646 -11.53 19.62 -2.52
N ILE A 647 -10.68 19.03 -1.67
CA ILE A 647 -11.01 17.84 -0.89
C ILE A 647 -12.20 18.12 0.05
N ALA A 648 -12.18 19.24 0.75
CA ALA A 648 -13.24 19.62 1.69
C ALA A 648 -14.60 19.76 1.01
N LEU A 649 -14.62 20.31 -0.21
CA LEU A 649 -15.83 20.48 -1.01
C LEU A 649 -16.30 19.15 -1.61
N GLU A 650 -15.39 18.35 -2.18
CA GLU A 650 -15.70 17.05 -2.80
C GLU A 650 -16.30 16.08 -1.78
N CYS A 651 -15.81 16.11 -0.53
CA CYS A 651 -16.13 15.14 0.50
C CYS A 651 -17.04 15.65 1.61
N ASP A 652 -17.53 16.89 1.49
CA ASP A 652 -18.37 17.58 2.48
C ASP A 652 -17.76 17.59 3.90
N LEU A 653 -16.46 17.98 3.99
CA LEU A 653 -15.71 18.01 5.24
C LEU A 653 -15.67 19.42 5.81
N GLU A 654 -16.68 19.79 6.61
CA GLU A 654 -16.82 21.16 7.14
C GLU A 654 -15.65 21.59 8.02
N ARG A 655 -15.08 20.69 8.85
CA ARG A 655 -13.93 21.02 9.72
C ARG A 655 -12.68 21.31 8.89
N LEU A 656 -12.42 20.55 7.83
CA LEU A 656 -11.32 20.83 6.91
C LEU A 656 -11.55 22.16 6.18
N ARG A 657 -12.79 22.40 5.71
CA ARG A 657 -13.16 23.66 5.04
C ARG A 657 -12.88 24.88 5.94
N LEU A 658 -13.32 24.83 7.18
CA LEU A 658 -13.12 25.92 8.14
C LEU A 658 -11.64 26.13 8.50
N ALA A 659 -10.87 25.03 8.69
CA ALA A 659 -9.44 25.11 8.96
C ALA A 659 -8.67 25.75 7.79
N VAL A 660 -9.03 25.39 6.55
CA VAL A 660 -8.45 25.98 5.33
C VAL A 660 -8.77 27.48 5.23
N ILE A 661 -10.04 27.86 5.40
CA ILE A 661 -10.46 29.28 5.36
C ILE A 661 -9.74 30.09 6.46
N HIS A 662 -9.66 29.56 7.68
CA HIS A 662 -8.93 30.19 8.77
C HIS A 662 -7.46 30.44 8.41
N GLU A 663 -6.79 29.47 7.83
CA GLU A 663 -5.38 29.60 7.44
C GLU A 663 -5.21 30.54 6.23
N GLN A 664 -6.10 30.50 5.24
CA GLN A 664 -6.10 31.43 4.10
C GLN A 664 -6.29 32.90 4.57
N ILE A 665 -7.25 33.13 5.46
CA ILE A 665 -7.48 34.46 6.05
C ILE A 665 -6.25 34.94 6.83
N ARG A 666 -5.65 34.07 7.66
CA ARG A 666 -4.41 34.36 8.38
C ARG A 666 -3.29 34.79 7.43
N LEU A 667 -3.07 34.08 6.35
CA LEU A 667 -2.04 34.39 5.34
C LEU A 667 -2.35 35.72 4.60
N LEU A 668 -3.61 35.96 4.24
CA LEU A 668 -4.03 37.18 3.55
C LEU A 668 -3.82 38.40 4.45
N LEU A 669 -4.25 38.36 5.71
CA LEU A 669 -4.06 39.46 6.67
C LEU A 669 -2.57 39.71 6.96
N ARG A 670 -1.75 38.68 7.10
CA ARG A 670 -0.30 38.82 7.24
C ARG A 670 0.38 39.42 6.00
N SER A 671 -0.22 39.25 4.84
CA SER A 671 0.25 39.83 3.57
C SER A 671 -0.29 41.25 3.33
N GLY A 672 -1.02 41.82 4.29
CA GLY A 672 -1.60 43.14 4.16
C GLY A 672 -2.76 43.25 3.16
N MET A 673 -3.52 42.17 2.98
CA MET A 673 -4.63 42.09 2.01
C MET A 673 -6.00 41.87 2.69
N PRO A 674 -6.47 42.77 3.57
CA PRO A 674 -7.72 42.56 4.32
C PRO A 674 -8.97 42.53 3.42
N GLU A 675 -8.99 43.25 2.28
CA GLU A 675 -10.12 43.22 1.35
C GLU A 675 -10.25 41.85 0.65
N ALA A 676 -9.13 41.17 0.39
CA ALA A 676 -9.15 39.84 -0.17
C ALA A 676 -9.66 38.83 0.87
N ALA A 677 -9.31 39.02 2.15
CA ALA A 677 -9.83 38.22 3.24
C ALA A 677 -11.35 38.39 3.43
N SER A 678 -11.86 39.63 3.29
CA SER A 678 -13.31 39.91 3.35
C SER A 678 -14.06 39.22 2.23
N ARG A 679 -13.58 39.31 0.99
CA ARG A 679 -14.21 38.59 -0.14
C ARG A 679 -14.24 37.09 0.08
N LEU A 680 -13.19 36.52 0.67
CA LEU A 680 -13.16 35.11 1.01
C LEU A 680 -14.21 34.74 2.07
N LEU A 681 -14.36 35.60 3.10
CA LEU A 681 -15.35 35.39 4.16
C LEU A 681 -16.79 35.43 3.61
N GLU A 682 -17.10 36.42 2.77
CA GLU A 682 -18.39 36.56 2.09
C GLU A 682 -18.68 35.32 1.21
N TRP A 683 -17.72 34.95 0.38
CA TRP A 683 -17.84 33.75 -0.46
C TRP A 683 -18.07 32.46 0.35
N ALA A 684 -17.43 32.35 1.52
CA ALA A 684 -17.56 31.21 2.40
C ALA A 684 -18.91 31.17 3.16
N GLY A 685 -19.72 32.25 3.13
CA GLY A 685 -21.00 32.33 3.83
C GLY A 685 -20.88 32.24 5.36
N LEU A 686 -19.76 32.74 5.91
CA LEU A 686 -19.51 32.68 7.33
C LEU A 686 -20.17 33.86 8.07
N PRO A 687 -20.54 33.72 9.38
CA PRO A 687 -21.24 34.77 10.13
C PRO A 687 -20.41 36.06 10.23
N VAL A 688 -21.10 37.15 10.07
CA VAL A 688 -20.55 38.53 10.15
C VAL A 688 -20.85 39.16 11.51
N GLU A 689 -21.79 38.59 12.27
CA GLU A 689 -22.28 39.16 13.54
C GLU A 689 -21.57 38.50 14.73
N PRO A 690 -21.15 39.28 15.75
CA PRO A 690 -20.41 38.78 16.89
C PRO A 690 -21.22 37.82 17.76
N GLU A 691 -22.55 37.99 17.85
CA GLU A 691 -23.44 37.11 18.63
C GLU A 691 -23.43 35.66 18.15
N GLY A 692 -23.29 35.44 16.83
CA GLY A 692 -23.16 34.13 16.20
C GLY A 692 -21.84 33.46 16.47
N CYS A 693 -20.85 34.15 17.03
CA CYS A 693 -19.50 33.72 17.31
C CYS A 693 -19.24 33.41 18.80
N LEU A 694 -20.25 33.52 19.69
CA LEU A 694 -20.08 33.24 21.12
C LEU A 694 -20.15 31.74 21.44
N PRO A 695 -19.36 31.25 22.41
CA PRO A 695 -19.41 29.83 22.80
C PRO A 695 -20.72 29.48 23.48
N GLN A 696 -21.37 28.44 22.98
CA GLN A 696 -22.55 27.84 23.59
C GLN A 696 -22.20 26.55 24.34
N ALA A 697 -23.10 26.02 25.18
CA ALA A 697 -22.85 24.83 25.98
C ALA A 697 -22.43 23.59 25.15
N GLY A 698 -22.94 23.43 23.93
CA GLY A 698 -22.64 22.36 22.99
C GLY A 698 -21.68 22.74 21.88
N ALA A 699 -20.93 23.84 22.03
CA ALA A 699 -19.99 24.29 21.02
C ALA A 699 -18.92 23.23 20.73
N THR A 700 -18.54 23.13 19.45
CA THR A 700 -17.50 22.24 18.95
C THR A 700 -16.31 23.01 18.43
N THR A 701 -15.27 22.33 18.01
CA THR A 701 -14.11 22.97 17.37
C THR A 701 -14.47 23.72 16.07
N ARG A 702 -15.60 23.40 15.43
CA ARG A 702 -16.11 24.13 14.24
C ARG A 702 -16.55 25.53 14.60
N GLU A 703 -17.37 25.70 15.65
CA GLU A 703 -17.82 27.01 16.14
C GLU A 703 -16.65 27.85 16.64
N GLU A 704 -15.69 27.18 17.30
CA GLU A 704 -14.46 27.84 17.75
C GLU A 704 -13.65 28.40 16.57
N THR A 705 -13.49 27.59 15.51
CA THR A 705 -12.76 28.03 14.31
C THR A 705 -13.47 29.20 13.59
N ARG A 706 -14.82 29.16 13.51
CA ARG A 706 -15.61 30.26 12.96
C ARG A 706 -15.41 31.56 13.78
N ALA A 707 -15.42 31.45 15.09
CA ALA A 707 -15.16 32.58 15.99
C ALA A 707 -13.72 33.11 15.81
N ALA A 708 -12.73 32.25 15.67
CA ALA A 708 -11.35 32.69 15.42
C ALA A 708 -11.19 33.41 14.08
N ILE A 709 -11.87 32.93 13.03
CA ILE A 709 -11.94 33.61 11.72
C ILE A 709 -12.53 35.00 11.88
N TRP A 710 -13.71 35.09 12.53
CA TRP A 710 -14.40 36.35 12.75
C TRP A 710 -13.54 37.35 13.54
N VAL A 711 -12.92 36.90 14.64
CA VAL A 711 -12.05 37.77 15.47
C VAL A 711 -10.87 38.30 14.66
N ARG A 712 -10.22 37.50 13.82
CA ARG A 712 -9.12 37.99 12.97
C ARG A 712 -9.57 39.06 12.02
N MET A 713 -10.75 38.91 11.43
CA MET A 713 -11.34 39.93 10.56
C MET A 713 -11.71 41.22 11.35
N ALA A 714 -12.35 41.07 12.50
CA ALA A 714 -12.72 42.19 13.34
C ALA A 714 -11.50 43.03 13.79
N LEU A 715 -10.39 42.35 14.17
CA LEU A 715 -9.14 43.02 14.52
C LEU A 715 -8.49 43.77 13.33
N SER A 716 -8.66 43.26 12.11
CA SER A 716 -8.11 43.91 10.91
C SER A 716 -8.89 45.15 10.47
N TYR A 717 -10.11 45.36 10.98
CA TYR A 717 -10.97 46.50 10.73
C TYR A 717 -11.21 47.37 11.98
N ASP A 718 -10.28 47.30 12.96
CA ASP A 718 -10.31 48.05 14.21
C ASP A 718 -11.58 47.88 15.09
N ASN A 719 -12.33 46.78 14.83
CA ASN A 719 -13.48 46.41 15.66
C ASN A 719 -13.03 45.70 16.95
N THR A 720 -12.10 46.31 17.66
CA THR A 720 -11.37 45.74 18.79
C THR A 720 -12.26 45.46 20.00
N ARG A 721 -13.32 46.28 20.25
CA ARG A 721 -14.21 46.15 21.41
C ARG A 721 -15.02 44.83 21.34
N GLU A 722 -15.62 44.55 20.21
CA GLU A 722 -16.41 43.34 19.99
C GLU A 722 -15.52 42.13 19.96
N ALA A 723 -14.36 42.21 19.27
CA ALA A 723 -13.36 41.15 19.26
C ALA A 723 -12.92 40.77 20.67
N LEU A 724 -12.62 41.71 21.55
CA LEU A 724 -12.28 41.48 22.95
C LEU A 724 -13.39 40.73 23.73
N SER A 725 -14.66 41.02 23.44
CA SER A 725 -15.79 40.34 24.07
C SER A 725 -15.81 38.84 23.67
N VAL A 726 -15.69 38.55 22.38
CA VAL A 726 -15.68 37.17 21.86
C VAL A 726 -14.47 36.43 22.39
N ILE A 727 -13.28 37.04 22.33
CA ILE A 727 -12.01 36.42 22.80
C ILE A 727 -12.10 36.04 24.28
N LYS A 728 -12.59 36.93 25.13
CA LYS A 728 -12.74 36.68 26.58
C LYS A 728 -13.60 35.46 26.85
N GLN A 729 -14.72 35.34 26.16
CA GLN A 729 -15.64 34.21 26.35
C GLN A 729 -15.06 32.88 25.87
N TRP A 730 -14.46 32.86 24.67
CA TRP A 730 -13.81 31.64 24.19
C TRP A 730 -12.59 31.22 25.02
N ARG A 731 -11.77 32.16 25.46
CA ARG A 731 -10.66 31.90 26.36
C ARG A 731 -11.12 31.24 27.67
N SER A 732 -12.18 31.86 28.32
CA SER A 732 -12.79 31.29 29.51
C SER A 732 -13.36 29.90 29.27
N PHE A 733 -14.08 29.73 28.17
CA PHE A 733 -14.64 28.41 27.78
C PHE A 733 -13.57 27.34 27.60
N CYS A 734 -12.50 27.64 26.86
CA CYS A 734 -11.38 26.72 26.63
C CYS A 734 -10.63 26.40 27.92
N ALA A 735 -10.40 27.38 28.79
CA ALA A 735 -9.75 27.18 30.08
C ALA A 735 -10.55 26.25 30.99
N GLN A 736 -11.87 26.45 31.12
CA GLN A 736 -12.76 25.63 31.92
C GLN A 736 -12.86 24.19 31.43
N ARG A 737 -12.67 23.98 30.12
CA ARG A 737 -12.76 22.66 29.46
C ARG A 737 -11.42 21.96 29.31
N GLY A 738 -10.31 22.57 29.71
CA GLY A 738 -8.96 21.99 29.57
C GLY A 738 -8.43 21.93 28.13
N ALA A 739 -8.98 22.76 27.21
CA ALA A 739 -8.52 22.88 25.84
C ALA A 739 -7.29 23.80 25.77
N LEU A 740 -6.16 23.35 26.32
CA LEU A 740 -4.97 24.19 26.56
C LEU A 740 -4.45 24.83 25.26
N ARG A 741 -4.32 24.06 24.20
CA ARG A 741 -3.79 24.56 22.92
C ARG A 741 -4.62 25.72 22.38
N LEU A 742 -5.94 25.61 22.41
CA LEU A 742 -6.84 26.67 21.97
C LEU A 742 -6.84 27.85 22.95
N ASN A 743 -6.75 27.61 24.25
CA ASN A 743 -6.61 28.67 25.25
C ASN A 743 -5.37 29.53 25.01
N VAL A 744 -4.20 28.92 24.65
CA VAL A 744 -2.99 29.64 24.24
C VAL A 744 -3.28 30.51 23.02
N ARG A 745 -3.91 29.98 21.97
CA ARG A 745 -4.30 30.75 20.78
C ARG A 745 -5.17 31.97 21.13
N TRP A 746 -6.21 31.77 21.95
CA TRP A 746 -7.08 32.86 22.39
C TRP A 746 -6.35 33.89 23.26
N SER A 747 -5.37 33.45 24.06
CA SER A 747 -4.53 34.35 24.85
C SER A 747 -3.60 35.21 23.97
N ILE A 748 -3.08 34.67 22.87
CA ILE A 748 -2.29 35.45 21.90
C ILE A 748 -3.16 36.46 21.18
N LEU A 749 -4.36 36.08 20.71
CA LEU A 749 -5.33 37.01 20.10
C LEU A 749 -5.77 38.12 21.07
N MET A 750 -5.93 37.78 22.37
CA MET A 750 -6.22 38.72 23.42
C MET A 750 -5.10 39.77 23.56
N ALA A 751 -3.85 39.34 23.57
CA ALA A 751 -2.70 40.24 23.66
C ALA A 751 -2.64 41.20 22.45
N GLN A 752 -2.91 40.70 21.24
CA GLN A 752 -2.98 41.52 20.03
C GLN A 752 -4.13 42.56 20.11
N ALA A 753 -5.33 42.13 20.52
CA ALA A 753 -6.49 43.02 20.66
C ALA A 753 -6.26 44.10 21.74
N LEU A 754 -5.62 43.74 22.84
CA LEU A 754 -5.28 44.72 23.90
C LEU A 754 -4.25 45.75 23.42
N LEU A 755 -3.25 45.32 22.64
CA LEU A 755 -2.31 46.28 22.04
C LEU A 755 -3.01 47.25 21.10
N LEU A 756 -3.91 46.77 20.23
CA LEU A 756 -4.69 47.58 19.32
C LEU A 756 -5.62 48.56 20.07
N SER A 757 -6.13 48.19 21.25
CA SER A 757 -6.93 49.06 22.10
C SER A 757 -6.11 50.10 22.88
N GLY A 758 -4.78 50.11 22.72
CA GLY A 758 -3.86 51.07 23.38
C GLY A 758 -3.41 50.63 24.77
N ASP A 759 -3.79 49.43 25.28
CA ASP A 759 -3.38 48.93 26.60
C ASP A 759 -2.18 47.99 26.47
N GLY A 760 -1.02 48.55 26.17
CA GLY A 760 0.23 47.74 26.02
C GLY A 760 0.64 46.96 27.28
N ARG A 761 0.36 47.50 28.47
CA ARG A 761 0.66 46.82 29.73
C ARG A 761 -0.21 45.57 29.93
N ALA A 762 -1.49 45.64 29.57
CA ALA A 762 -2.38 44.48 29.62
C ALA A 762 -1.98 43.45 28.55
N ALA A 763 -1.59 43.94 27.36
CA ALA A 763 -1.09 43.07 26.28
C ALA A 763 0.13 42.24 26.73
N GLN A 764 1.11 42.88 27.39
CA GLN A 764 2.30 42.22 27.93
C GLN A 764 1.96 41.21 29.03
N ARG A 765 1.05 41.54 29.95
CA ARG A 765 0.59 40.61 31.01
C ARG A 765 -0.07 39.38 30.38
N GLN A 766 -0.92 39.60 29.39
CA GLN A 766 -1.62 38.52 28.68
C GLN A 766 -0.64 37.65 27.89
N MET A 767 0.41 38.23 27.33
CA MET A 767 1.46 37.50 26.63
C MET A 767 2.28 36.59 27.57
N ARG A 768 2.61 37.09 28.77
CA ARG A 768 3.28 36.28 29.82
C ARG A 768 2.42 35.08 30.24
N GLU A 769 1.11 35.31 30.41
CA GLU A 769 0.16 34.21 30.71
C GLU A 769 0.10 33.18 29.55
N ALA A 770 0.08 33.64 28.29
CA ALA A 770 0.11 32.77 27.11
C ALA A 770 1.39 31.89 27.08
N ILE A 771 2.55 32.49 27.35
CA ILE A 771 3.85 31.79 27.43
C ILE A 771 3.84 30.76 28.57
N ALA A 772 3.37 31.15 29.76
CA ALA A 772 3.30 30.23 30.91
C ALA A 772 2.43 28.97 30.63
N ASN A 773 1.33 29.16 29.91
CA ASN A 773 0.46 28.08 29.50
C ASN A 773 1.05 27.24 28.35
N ALA A 774 1.82 27.84 27.46
CA ALA A 774 2.41 27.18 26.29
C ALA A 774 3.66 26.38 26.62
N ALA A 775 4.46 26.81 27.60
CA ALA A 775 5.76 26.22 27.93
C ALA A 775 5.68 24.71 28.26
N PRO A 776 4.74 24.20 29.09
CA PRO A 776 4.67 22.77 29.38
C PRO A 776 4.32 21.90 28.16
N ALA A 777 3.67 22.50 27.14
CA ALA A 777 3.24 21.82 25.93
C ALA A 777 4.14 22.15 24.72
N GLU A 778 5.24 22.88 24.95
CA GLU A 778 6.23 23.26 23.92
C GLU A 778 5.62 23.94 22.67
N LEU A 779 4.56 24.73 22.85
CA LEU A 779 3.84 25.36 21.76
C LEU A 779 4.55 26.64 21.26
N VAL A 780 5.55 26.48 20.41
CA VAL A 780 6.40 27.58 19.89
C VAL A 780 5.79 28.24 18.67
N ARG A 781 5.35 27.43 17.69
CA ARG A 781 4.93 27.93 16.37
C ARG A 781 3.62 28.73 16.42
N CYS A 782 2.75 28.47 17.39
CA CYS A 782 1.54 29.25 17.59
C CYS A 782 1.81 30.74 17.85
N PHE A 783 2.99 31.12 18.38
CA PHE A 783 3.43 32.52 18.51
C PHE A 783 4.11 33.00 17.23
N VAL A 784 5.05 32.25 16.69
CA VAL A 784 5.87 32.65 15.54
C VAL A 784 5.02 32.90 14.30
N ASP A 785 4.02 32.07 14.09
CA ASP A 785 3.13 32.14 12.94
C ASP A 785 2.19 33.35 12.99
N GLU A 786 2.03 34.00 14.14
CA GLU A 786 1.25 35.21 14.28
C GLU A 786 2.00 36.48 13.86
N GLY A 787 3.32 36.39 13.69
CA GLY A 787 4.12 37.46 13.05
C GLY A 787 4.68 38.53 13.98
N THR A 788 5.09 39.65 13.39
CA THR A 788 5.91 40.68 14.04
C THR A 788 5.23 41.39 15.20
N VAL A 789 3.91 41.53 15.18
CA VAL A 789 3.16 42.16 16.29
C VAL A 789 3.29 41.34 17.57
N VAL A 790 3.14 40.00 17.48
CA VAL A 790 3.30 39.08 18.62
C VAL A 790 4.74 39.10 19.09
N ARG A 791 5.71 39.11 18.18
CA ARG A 791 7.13 39.26 18.52
C ARG A 791 7.39 40.55 19.34
N SER A 792 6.86 41.68 18.94
CA SER A 792 7.04 42.96 19.64
C SER A 792 6.47 42.91 21.06
N ILE A 793 5.22 42.42 21.23
CA ILE A 793 4.61 42.25 22.54
C ILE A 793 5.44 41.33 23.43
N LEU A 794 5.92 40.22 22.87
CA LEU A 794 6.71 39.26 23.60
C LEU A 794 8.08 39.82 24.01
N ALA A 795 8.78 40.51 23.10
CA ALA A 795 10.07 41.11 23.39
C ALA A 795 9.96 42.20 24.50
N GLU A 796 8.94 43.04 24.46
CA GLU A 796 8.66 44.04 25.50
C GLU A 796 8.28 43.35 26.84
N ALA A 797 7.45 42.30 26.79
CA ALA A 797 7.05 41.58 28.00
C ALA A 797 8.20 40.96 28.76
N TYR A 798 9.28 40.59 28.09
CA TYR A 798 10.45 39.88 28.66
C TYR A 798 11.74 40.72 28.58
N ALA A 799 11.67 42.02 28.29
CA ALA A 799 12.85 42.87 28.16
C ALA A 799 13.77 42.88 29.42
N ASP A 800 13.18 42.80 30.61
CA ASP A 800 13.86 42.85 31.90
C ASP A 800 14.32 41.46 32.36
N ASN A 801 13.96 40.34 31.72
CA ASN A 801 14.15 38.97 32.19
C ASN A 801 15.24 38.21 31.41
N ILE A 802 16.10 38.85 30.64
CA ILE A 802 17.10 38.25 29.74
C ILE A 802 18.13 37.34 30.45
N ALA A 803 18.26 37.45 31.77
CA ALA A 803 19.22 36.71 32.57
C ALA A 803 18.55 35.71 33.56
N SER A 804 17.29 35.33 33.34
CA SER A 804 16.55 34.45 34.27
C SER A 804 16.67 32.99 33.83
N ASP A 805 16.90 32.09 34.78
CA ASP A 805 16.90 30.63 34.57
C ASP A 805 15.52 30.01 34.79
N HIS A 806 14.49 30.84 34.93
CA HIS A 806 13.14 30.32 35.11
C HIS A 806 12.62 29.62 33.83
N PRO A 807 12.04 28.44 33.93
CA PRO A 807 11.62 27.66 32.75
C PRO A 807 10.73 28.41 31.75
N THR A 808 9.82 29.28 32.22
CA THR A 808 8.98 30.12 31.35
C THR A 808 9.75 31.20 30.61
N ASP A 809 10.80 31.76 31.25
CA ASP A 809 11.63 32.80 30.63
C ASP A 809 12.55 32.18 29.57
N LEU A 810 13.11 31.00 29.85
CA LEU A 810 13.85 30.22 28.86
C LEU A 810 12.97 29.83 27.68
N PHE A 811 11.71 29.45 27.92
CA PHE A 811 10.77 29.15 26.83
C PHE A 811 10.44 30.41 26.00
N ALA A 812 10.22 31.57 26.64
CA ALA A 812 10.03 32.83 25.95
C ALA A 812 11.23 33.20 25.06
N GLN A 813 12.45 32.99 25.53
CA GLN A 813 13.67 33.17 24.75
C GLN A 813 13.70 32.23 23.52
N ARG A 814 13.38 30.94 23.70
CA ARG A 814 13.26 29.97 22.59
C ARG A 814 12.24 30.44 21.54
N VAL A 815 11.11 30.96 21.96
CA VAL A 815 10.10 31.53 21.05
C VAL A 815 10.66 32.76 20.31
N LEU A 816 11.37 33.66 20.99
CA LEU A 816 12.00 34.84 20.35
C LEU A 816 13.10 34.42 19.35
N GLU A 817 13.93 33.45 19.70
CA GLU A 817 14.94 32.87 18.79
C GLU A 817 14.31 32.23 17.55
N ALA A 818 13.16 31.58 17.71
CA ALA A 818 12.43 30.98 16.60
C ALA A 818 11.89 32.03 15.60
N PHE A 819 11.55 33.25 16.04
CA PHE A 819 11.25 34.38 15.15
C PHE A 819 12.44 34.83 14.31
N GLU A 820 13.68 34.66 14.83
CA GLU A 820 14.93 35.04 14.15
C GLU A 820 15.46 33.96 13.22
N GLY A 821 14.78 32.81 13.12
CA GLY A 821 15.25 31.66 12.36
C GLY A 821 16.49 30.95 12.93
N LYS A 822 16.84 31.25 14.19
CA LYS A 822 17.91 30.57 14.89
C LYS A 822 17.47 29.18 15.37
N ARG A 823 18.33 28.19 15.22
CA ARG A 823 18.07 26.84 15.77
C ARG A 823 18.13 26.88 17.30
N PRO A 824 17.28 26.11 18.00
CA PRO A 824 17.34 26.06 19.47
C PRO A 824 18.67 25.54 19.93
N THR A 825 19.40 26.36 20.68
CA THR A 825 20.58 25.96 21.41
C THR A 825 20.11 25.33 22.74
N GLY A 826 19.95 24.01 22.80
CA GLY A 826 19.63 23.35 24.05
C GLY A 826 18.67 22.19 24.07
N ALA A 827 18.22 21.68 22.93
CA ALA A 827 17.52 20.40 22.93
C ALA A 827 18.52 19.27 23.19
N HIS A 828 18.25 18.43 24.20
CA HIS A 828 18.98 17.18 24.41
C HIS A 828 19.06 16.45 23.07
N ALA A 829 20.28 16.29 22.56
CA ALA A 829 20.55 15.54 21.35
C ALA A 829 20.18 14.07 21.62
N VAL A 830 18.98 13.70 21.26
CA VAL A 830 18.68 12.31 20.94
C VAL A 830 19.53 11.98 19.72
N PRO A 831 20.29 10.88 19.67
CA PRO A 831 21.11 10.54 18.50
C PRO A 831 20.24 10.55 17.25
N ASP A 832 20.60 11.36 16.28
CA ASP A 832 19.91 11.54 15.02
C ASP A 832 20.03 10.26 14.19
N GLU A 833 19.07 9.37 14.31
CA GLU A 833 18.93 8.19 13.42
C GLU A 833 18.72 8.59 11.94
N GLY A 834 18.47 9.86 11.67
CA GLY A 834 18.25 10.41 10.32
C GLY A 834 19.49 10.50 9.43
N LEU A 835 20.72 10.45 9.96
CA LEU A 835 21.93 10.46 9.12
C LEU A 835 22.14 9.13 8.37
N TYR A 836 21.65 8.00 8.90
CA TYR A 836 21.68 6.70 8.21
C TYR A 836 20.92 6.68 6.88
N GLY A 837 19.90 7.51 6.72
CA GLY A 837 19.13 7.61 5.48
C GLY A 837 19.65 8.61 4.43
N ARG A 838 20.59 9.47 4.79
CA ARG A 838 21.08 10.55 3.90
C ARG A 838 22.33 10.19 3.11
N LEU A 839 23.16 9.26 3.58
CA LEU A 839 24.32 8.79 2.85
C LEU A 839 23.98 7.55 2.03
N SER A 840 24.29 7.58 0.75
CA SER A 840 24.21 6.38 -0.09
C SER A 840 25.24 5.34 0.35
N GLY A 841 25.00 4.06 0.03
CA GLY A 841 25.95 2.98 0.34
C GLY A 841 27.36 3.27 -0.18
N LYS A 842 27.47 3.94 -1.34
CA LYS A 842 28.77 4.33 -1.92
C LYS A 842 29.45 5.46 -1.18
N GLU A 843 28.70 6.43 -0.68
CA GLU A 843 29.20 7.53 0.14
C GLU A 843 29.69 7.00 1.51
N LEU A 844 28.98 6.03 2.09
CA LEU A 844 29.37 5.39 3.35
C LEU A 844 30.63 4.54 3.18
N GLU A 845 30.74 3.79 2.09
CA GLU A 845 31.92 2.99 1.75
C GLU A 845 33.16 3.88 1.59
N ILE A 846 33.04 5.00 0.87
CA ILE A 846 34.10 5.98 0.70
C ILE A 846 34.46 6.61 2.06
N LEU A 847 33.45 6.99 2.87
CA LEU A 847 33.68 7.60 4.20
C LEU A 847 34.38 6.62 5.16
N THR A 848 34.05 5.34 5.10
CA THR A 848 34.74 4.28 5.86
C THR A 848 36.23 4.20 5.49
N LEU A 849 36.53 4.19 4.21
CA LEU A 849 37.93 4.15 3.72
C LEU A 849 38.69 5.44 4.06
N VAL A 850 38.01 6.59 4.09
CA VAL A 850 38.52 7.86 4.60
C VAL A 850 38.85 7.75 6.10
N GLY A 851 38.00 7.10 6.88
CA GLY A 851 38.18 6.80 8.29
C GLY A 851 39.40 5.92 8.55
N CYS A 852 39.72 5.01 7.65
CA CYS A 852 40.96 4.20 7.65
C CYS A 852 42.23 4.98 7.22
N GLY A 853 42.14 6.29 6.96
CA GLY A 853 43.24 7.13 6.59
C GLY A 853 43.66 7.10 5.10
N MET A 854 42.94 6.40 4.23
CA MET A 854 43.29 6.27 2.81
C MET A 854 43.14 7.59 2.03
N ARG A 855 44.06 7.87 1.12
CA ARG A 855 44.00 9.05 0.22
C ARG A 855 43.00 8.83 -0.91
N ASN A 856 42.42 9.88 -1.50
CA ASN A 856 41.40 9.77 -2.55
C ASN A 856 41.85 8.93 -3.74
N ARG A 857 43.13 8.97 -4.10
CA ARG A 857 43.72 8.15 -5.16
C ARG A 857 43.70 6.65 -4.82
N GLU A 858 44.01 6.31 -3.57
CA GLU A 858 44.01 4.93 -3.05
C GLU A 858 42.58 4.38 -2.96
N ILE A 859 41.64 5.22 -2.51
CA ILE A 859 40.21 4.92 -2.47
C ILE A 859 39.69 4.68 -3.89
N GLY A 860 40.08 5.56 -4.85
CA GLY A 860 39.71 5.41 -6.24
C GLY A 860 40.22 4.10 -6.84
N SER A 861 41.50 3.75 -6.61
CA SER A 861 42.07 2.47 -7.05
C SER A 861 41.34 1.26 -6.45
N ARG A 862 40.92 1.32 -5.18
CA ARG A 862 40.25 0.23 -4.48
C ARG A 862 38.81 0.05 -4.92
N LEU A 863 38.12 1.11 -5.28
CA LEU A 863 36.70 1.11 -5.64
C LEU A 863 36.42 1.17 -7.16
N GLY A 864 37.48 1.17 -7.98
CA GLY A 864 37.35 1.31 -9.42
C GLY A 864 36.84 2.68 -9.87
N LEU A 865 37.15 3.74 -9.09
CA LEU A 865 36.71 5.12 -9.35
C LEU A 865 37.88 6.03 -9.71
N SER A 866 37.62 7.11 -10.44
CA SER A 866 38.61 8.17 -10.62
C SER A 866 38.81 8.96 -9.33
N GLU A 867 39.98 9.56 -9.11
CA GLU A 867 40.25 10.45 -7.98
C GLU A 867 39.25 11.64 -7.97
N GLY A 868 38.82 12.10 -9.13
CA GLY A 868 37.81 13.15 -9.29
C GLY A 868 36.42 12.70 -8.79
N SER A 869 36.06 11.46 -9.08
CA SER A 869 34.81 10.88 -8.60
C SER A 869 34.79 10.73 -7.07
N VAL A 870 35.93 10.31 -6.47
CA VAL A 870 36.04 10.21 -5.00
C VAL A 870 35.93 11.60 -4.36
N LYS A 871 36.54 12.63 -4.95
CA LYS A 871 36.40 14.02 -4.48
C LYS A 871 34.96 14.50 -4.57
N TRP A 872 34.25 14.17 -5.65
CA TRP A 872 32.84 14.52 -5.82
C TRP A 872 31.95 13.85 -4.75
N TYR A 873 32.14 12.54 -4.53
CA TYR A 873 31.41 11.83 -3.46
C TYR A 873 31.70 12.41 -2.07
N MET A 874 32.94 12.76 -1.79
CA MET A 874 33.30 13.41 -0.52
C MET A 874 32.66 14.79 -0.39
N GLN A 875 32.51 15.54 -1.46
CA GLN A 875 31.78 16.80 -1.43
C GLN A 875 30.29 16.57 -1.11
N GLN A 876 29.65 15.56 -1.72
CA GLN A 876 28.28 15.18 -1.38
C GLN A 876 28.13 14.78 0.08
N VAL A 877 29.10 14.03 0.64
CA VAL A 877 29.13 13.70 2.07
C VAL A 877 29.23 14.97 2.92
N TYR A 878 30.11 15.92 2.56
CA TYR A 878 30.26 17.17 3.29
C TYR A 878 28.95 17.99 3.29
N ASP A 879 28.30 18.08 2.15
CA ASP A 879 27.06 18.83 1.99
C ASP A 879 25.91 18.17 2.78
N LYS A 880 25.82 16.82 2.76
CA LYS A 880 24.80 16.06 3.48
C LYS A 880 24.99 16.03 4.98
N VAL A 881 26.24 16.04 5.46
CA VAL A 881 26.62 16.00 6.88
C VAL A 881 26.80 17.40 7.47
N GLY A 882 26.75 18.45 6.64
CA GLY A 882 26.85 19.85 7.07
C GLY A 882 28.24 20.25 7.58
N ILE A 883 29.32 19.72 6.96
CA ILE A 883 30.73 19.93 7.37
C ILE A 883 31.57 20.40 6.20
N ARG A 884 32.75 20.94 6.49
CA ARG A 884 33.65 21.49 5.46
C ARG A 884 35.05 20.88 5.42
N ARG A 885 35.38 19.98 6.34
CA ARG A 885 36.73 19.41 6.47
C ARG A 885 36.69 17.88 6.60
N ARG A 886 37.68 17.24 5.96
CA ARG A 886 37.86 15.77 5.97
C ARG A 886 37.90 15.16 7.36
N SER A 887 38.69 15.76 8.31
CA SER A 887 38.79 15.31 9.69
C SER A 887 37.45 15.39 10.42
N GLN A 888 36.70 16.46 10.20
CA GLN A 888 35.34 16.61 10.77
C GLN A 888 34.35 15.56 10.24
N ALA A 889 34.51 15.13 9.00
CA ALA A 889 33.69 14.06 8.42
C ALA A 889 33.91 12.73 9.14
N VAL A 890 35.17 12.39 9.35
CA VAL A 890 35.56 11.16 10.06
C VAL A 890 35.12 11.18 11.54
N GLU A 891 35.38 12.29 12.24
CA GLU A 891 35.01 12.45 13.64
C GLU A 891 33.49 12.40 13.84
N ARG A 892 32.73 13.06 12.94
CA ARG A 892 31.27 13.06 12.95
C ARG A 892 30.73 11.66 12.64
N ALA A 893 31.31 10.97 11.65
CA ALA A 893 30.91 9.60 11.29
C ALA A 893 31.18 8.60 12.45
N ARG A 894 32.27 8.77 13.22
CA ARG A 894 32.52 7.97 14.41
C ARG A 894 31.56 8.29 15.54
N GLN A 895 31.26 9.57 15.79
CA GLN A 895 30.28 9.98 16.80
C GLN A 895 28.89 9.39 16.57
N PHE A 896 28.54 9.16 15.30
CA PHE A 896 27.27 8.58 14.91
C PHE A 896 27.32 7.06 14.65
N GLY A 897 28.44 6.39 14.92
CA GLY A 897 28.60 4.96 14.72
C GLY A 897 28.53 4.50 13.26
N LEU A 898 28.73 5.41 12.29
CA LEU A 898 28.69 5.12 10.85
C LEU A 898 29.98 4.44 10.36
N ILE A 899 31.09 4.66 11.05
CA ILE A 899 32.39 4.05 10.81
C ILE A 899 33.06 3.70 12.15
N ALA A 900 33.86 2.66 12.14
CA ALA A 900 34.61 2.23 13.34
C ALA A 900 35.72 3.22 13.78
#